data_9017119081a67a694de15a30c6ce9ba7
#
_entry.id   9017119081a67a694de15a30c6ce9ba7
#
_cell.length_a   1.000
_cell.length_b   1.000
_cell.length_c   1.000
_cell.angle_alpha   90.00
_cell.angle_beta   90.00
_cell.angle_gamma   90.00
#
_symmetry.space_group_name_H-M   'P 1'
#
loop_
_entity.id
_entity.type
_entity.pdbx_description
1 polymer ?
#
loop_
_entity_poly.entity_id
_entity_poly.type
_entity_poly.pdbx_seq_one_letter_code
_entity_poly.pdbx_strand_id
1 'polypeptide(L)'
;MTGYQASMLAALAMPAAIYAQAPSQGELAPLTEAVARVTPQWAGQVEFRMADTPAALDSHDGRLRVTAPNRRECLRAYGYYLRTMAGVHLSRNGDNATAARLVLPPERVVLPPAPQKNFAFNYCTLSYSGAHWNRARWERELDLLALCGYRYVLVTSGLEAVWQDFLTGLGCTPQQIENFIASPVYAAWWHMGNLEGEGGPVHPDIIRREAELGKFLVQRSRELGMEPVLQAYTGFLPHDVSPDQAGGRVLPQGKWVEVYDRPAVLDPASPAFPQLAARWYQLLEKHYGCRATAFCGDLFHEGGNSAGCDLRACARAIQQGMQAASPGSTWFLQAWGHNPLPQLLAGLDRAHSCILLLDKNLTPDHDPYYRDHPRLARPQVQGFPQIWCELANFGGKQVMYGGFPLLEKPVPFEGIGMLSEGLETNPLYDALLTERANLATTAPIDRNAFLARYAHARYGVEDARLVQALSLLADSVYNPTGMREGGLENILCARPSLSAQRVSTWASSTPYYTHTRVEQAARLLLAAGREHHLDALPTFRYDLADLTRQVLADRARPLLRQLEADYQARDTNAFAQHSGEFLELIRQSADVLATSEFFLLGAYEKGAADRAGDNPQARAQMVQALRRLITTWAPDNSPLNDYAHREFSETMRHYYLPRWQVYLDRKLAELKNGAATTAATSSATVTNNGEAVSTTAEMDDAVDAIQRAFPTATFPVLTTPQGNSLHAAQQALGE
;
A
#
# COMPACT_ATOMS: atom_id res chain seq x y z
N MET A 1 -5.12 71.60 -52.09
CA MET A 1 -6.19 71.96 -51.17
C MET A 1 -6.38 70.76 -50.27
N THR A 2 -5.65 70.71 -49.24
CA THR A 2 -5.91 70.74 -47.79
C THR A 2 -7.02 69.78 -47.32
N GLY A 3 -6.63 68.70 -46.72
CA GLY A 3 -7.45 67.75 -45.95
C GLY A 3 -6.72 67.32 -44.67
N TYR A 4 -7.21 67.77 -43.57
CA TYR A 4 -6.69 67.51 -42.20
C TYR A 4 -6.78 66.08 -41.84
N GLN A 5 -5.66 65.47 -41.34
CA GLN A 5 -5.62 64.23 -40.60
C GLN A 5 -5.87 64.51 -39.09
N ALA A 6 -6.91 63.94 -38.54
CA ALA A 6 -7.14 63.92 -37.14
C ALA A 6 -6.58 62.57 -36.53
N SER A 7 -5.53 62.67 -35.75
CA SER A 7 -4.98 61.53 -34.96
C SER A 7 -5.82 61.30 -33.75
N MET A 8 -6.49 60.14 -33.67
CA MET A 8 -7.07 59.63 -32.43
C MET A 8 -5.96 58.91 -31.61
N LEU A 9 -5.59 59.48 -30.46
CA LEU A 9 -4.86 58.82 -29.42
C LEU A 9 -5.79 57.81 -28.73
N ALA A 10 -5.60 56.53 -28.97
CA ALA A 10 -6.20 55.46 -28.16
C ALA A 10 -5.40 55.33 -26.86
N ALA A 11 -6.01 55.71 -25.76
CA ALA A 11 -5.51 55.44 -24.44
C ALA A 11 -5.62 53.93 -24.15
N LEU A 12 -4.50 53.23 -24.13
CA LEU A 12 -4.38 51.85 -23.63
C LEU A 12 -4.62 51.89 -22.12
N ALA A 13 -5.83 51.51 -21.68
CA ALA A 13 -6.09 51.18 -20.29
C ALA A 13 -5.33 49.90 -19.95
N MET A 14 -4.28 49.99 -19.12
CA MET A 14 -3.67 48.84 -18.49
C MET A 14 -4.73 48.12 -17.62
N PRO A 15 -4.84 46.78 -17.68
CA PRO A 15 -5.70 46.09 -16.75
C PRO A 15 -5.15 46.29 -15.33
N ALA A 16 -6.04 46.72 -14.41
CA ALA A 16 -5.74 46.82 -13.00
C ALA A 16 -5.24 45.47 -12.52
N ALA A 17 -4.04 45.45 -11.94
CA ALA A 17 -3.50 44.28 -11.26
C ALA A 17 -4.54 43.85 -10.22
N ILE A 18 -5.13 42.68 -10.41
CA ILE A 18 -5.97 42.02 -9.40
C ILE A 18 -5.01 41.71 -8.25
N TYR A 19 -5.00 42.57 -7.23
CA TYR A 19 -4.37 42.25 -5.96
C TYR A 19 -5.11 41.02 -5.42
N ALA A 20 -4.46 39.85 -5.47
CA ALA A 20 -4.95 38.67 -4.80
C ALA A 20 -5.10 39.03 -3.31
N GLN A 21 -6.33 39.02 -2.83
CA GLN A 21 -6.61 39.21 -1.41
C GLN A 21 -5.81 38.18 -0.61
N ALA A 22 -5.18 38.65 0.49
CA ALA A 22 -4.56 37.71 1.41
C ALA A 22 -5.58 36.65 1.84
N PRO A 23 -5.19 35.34 1.87
CA PRO A 23 -6.12 34.27 2.22
C PRO A 23 -6.74 34.54 3.59
N SER A 24 -8.02 34.26 3.70
CA SER A 24 -8.74 34.40 4.98
C SER A 24 -8.16 33.45 6.04
N GLN A 25 -8.30 33.76 7.34
CA GLN A 25 -7.88 32.84 8.40
C GLN A 25 -8.51 31.45 8.26
N GLY A 26 -9.76 31.36 7.75
CA GLY A 26 -10.44 30.09 7.48
C GLY A 26 -9.77 29.23 6.41
N GLU A 27 -9.09 29.83 5.43
CA GLU A 27 -8.38 29.09 4.40
C GLU A 27 -7.07 28.46 4.89
N LEU A 28 -6.48 28.98 5.97
CA LEU A 28 -5.24 28.48 6.58
C LEU A 28 -5.49 27.54 7.76
N ALA A 29 -6.72 27.49 8.30
CA ALA A 29 -7.06 26.65 9.45
C ALA A 29 -6.65 25.17 9.27
N PRO A 30 -6.89 24.50 8.12
CA PRO A 30 -6.47 23.10 7.94
C PRO A 30 -4.97 22.87 8.08
N LEU A 31 -4.14 23.87 7.76
CA LEU A 31 -2.67 23.79 7.88
C LEU A 31 -2.24 23.87 9.35
N THR A 32 -2.81 24.81 10.11
CA THR A 32 -2.53 24.96 11.55
C THR A 32 -3.02 23.77 12.36
N GLU A 33 -4.17 23.19 11.98
CA GLU A 33 -4.69 21.96 12.56
C GLU A 33 -3.77 20.76 12.29
N ALA A 34 -3.22 20.64 11.08
CA ALA A 34 -2.24 19.59 10.76
C ALA A 34 -0.97 19.72 11.63
N VAL A 35 -0.44 20.95 11.81
CA VAL A 35 0.68 21.20 12.75
C VAL A 35 0.31 20.76 14.16
N ALA A 36 -0.89 21.14 14.66
CA ALA A 36 -1.35 20.78 16.00
C ALA A 36 -1.48 19.27 16.22
N ARG A 37 -1.77 18.49 15.16
CA ARG A 37 -1.81 17.01 15.23
C ARG A 37 -0.43 16.37 15.19
N VAL A 38 0.47 16.84 14.32
CA VAL A 38 1.75 16.17 14.08
C VAL A 38 2.87 16.66 14.99
N THR A 39 2.83 17.94 15.40
CA THR A 39 3.80 18.58 16.29
C THR A 39 3.09 19.55 17.26
N PRO A 40 2.26 19.02 18.18
CA PRO A 40 1.42 19.84 19.05
C PRO A 40 2.21 20.83 19.90
N GLN A 41 3.46 20.52 20.23
CA GLN A 41 4.37 21.41 20.98
C GLN A 41 4.73 22.69 20.20
N TRP A 42 4.51 22.73 18.89
CA TRP A 42 4.79 23.90 18.04
C TRP A 42 3.49 24.57 17.54
N ALA A 43 2.34 24.16 18.05
CA ALA A 43 1.09 24.84 17.75
C ALA A 43 1.20 26.35 18.10
N GLY A 44 0.85 27.19 17.12
CA GLY A 44 0.99 28.66 17.25
C GLY A 44 2.40 29.22 17.04
N GLN A 45 3.42 28.37 16.86
CA GLN A 45 4.79 28.79 16.54
C GLN A 45 5.13 28.68 15.04
N VAL A 46 4.17 28.17 14.24
CA VAL A 46 4.30 28.05 12.78
C VAL A 46 3.27 28.96 12.13
N GLU A 47 3.73 29.86 11.27
CA GLU A 47 2.92 30.77 10.47
C GLU A 47 2.90 30.31 9.02
N PHE A 48 1.72 30.20 8.43
CA PHE A 48 1.56 29.92 6.99
C PHE A 48 1.18 31.17 6.22
N ARG A 49 1.80 31.36 5.06
CA ARG A 49 1.49 32.43 4.12
C ARG A 49 1.37 31.88 2.70
N MET A 50 0.23 32.07 2.08
CA MET A 50 0.08 31.78 0.65
C MET A 50 0.50 33.01 -0.17
N ALA A 51 1.42 32.80 -1.12
CA ALA A 51 1.91 33.82 -2.05
C ALA A 51 2.39 33.11 -3.33
N ASP A 52 2.24 33.76 -4.47
CA ASP A 52 2.68 33.23 -5.78
C ASP A 52 4.21 33.33 -5.91
N THR A 53 4.90 32.54 -5.10
CA THR A 53 6.36 32.44 -5.06
C THR A 53 6.76 30.98 -4.80
N PRO A 54 7.99 30.58 -5.14
CA PRO A 54 8.51 29.26 -4.73
C PRO A 54 8.37 29.06 -3.22
N ALA A 55 8.10 27.81 -2.83
CA ALA A 55 7.97 27.45 -1.43
C ALA A 55 9.26 27.78 -0.65
N ALA A 56 9.14 28.43 0.51
CA ALA A 56 10.26 28.89 1.29
C ALA A 56 9.95 28.87 2.79
N LEU A 57 11.03 28.75 3.57
CA LEU A 57 11.04 28.79 5.03
C LEU A 57 11.88 29.99 5.48
N ASP A 58 11.39 30.75 6.42
CA ASP A 58 12.14 31.80 7.09
C ASP A 58 11.71 32.01 8.56
N SER A 59 12.41 32.85 9.27
CA SER A 59 12.07 33.25 10.63
C SER A 59 11.37 34.62 10.61
N HIS A 60 10.23 34.71 11.30
CA HIS A 60 9.50 35.98 11.42
C HIS A 60 8.89 36.09 12.83
N ASP A 61 9.23 37.16 13.53
CA ASP A 61 8.77 37.43 14.90
C ASP A 61 8.94 36.24 15.87
N GLY A 62 10.09 35.54 15.75
CA GLY A 62 10.42 34.37 16.59
C GLY A 62 9.62 33.11 16.24
N ARG A 63 8.91 33.08 15.11
CA ARG A 63 8.16 31.93 14.62
C ARG A 63 8.75 31.41 13.31
N LEU A 64 8.50 30.15 13.02
CA LEU A 64 8.74 29.59 11.70
C LEU A 64 7.68 30.09 10.73
N ARG A 65 8.07 30.77 9.66
CA ARG A 65 7.17 31.16 8.59
C ARG A 65 7.37 30.27 7.37
N VAL A 66 6.27 29.69 6.90
CA VAL A 66 6.19 28.86 5.70
C VAL A 66 5.43 29.65 4.64
N THR A 67 6.10 30.03 3.55
CA THR A 67 5.50 30.76 2.41
C THR A 67 5.44 29.85 1.20
N ALA A 68 4.29 29.68 0.56
CA ALA A 68 4.16 28.86 -0.65
C ALA A 68 2.90 29.24 -1.48
N PRO A 69 2.80 28.79 -2.76
CA PRO A 69 1.70 29.21 -3.64
C PRO A 69 0.33 28.63 -3.30
N ASN A 70 0.28 27.53 -2.55
CA ASN A 70 -0.97 26.87 -2.17
C ASN A 70 -0.79 26.00 -0.91
N ARG A 71 -1.90 25.50 -0.36
CA ARG A 71 -1.92 24.69 0.87
C ARG A 71 -1.03 23.45 0.80
N ARG A 72 -1.06 22.70 -0.31
CA ARG A 72 -0.22 21.52 -0.51
C ARG A 72 1.26 21.87 -0.41
N GLU A 73 1.70 22.91 -1.10
CA GLU A 73 3.10 23.36 -1.06
C GLU A 73 3.49 23.90 0.32
N CYS A 74 2.56 24.51 1.07
CA CYS A 74 2.80 24.88 2.47
C CYS A 74 3.09 23.64 3.34
N LEU A 75 2.26 22.60 3.26
CA LEU A 75 2.46 21.37 4.03
C LEU A 75 3.72 20.60 3.58
N ARG A 76 3.98 20.53 2.27
CA ARG A 76 5.23 19.98 1.75
C ARG A 76 6.47 20.70 2.30
N ALA A 77 6.42 22.02 2.33
CA ALA A 77 7.52 22.83 2.89
C ALA A 77 7.69 22.60 4.39
N TYR A 78 6.59 22.49 5.14
CA TYR A 78 6.64 22.15 6.55
C TYR A 78 7.19 20.72 6.77
N GLY A 79 6.76 19.74 5.97
CA GLY A 79 7.32 18.39 6.01
C GLY A 79 8.81 18.34 5.66
N TYR A 80 9.27 19.17 4.70
CA TYR A 80 10.69 19.34 4.41
C TYR A 80 11.44 19.89 5.63
N TYR A 81 10.93 20.96 6.26
CA TYR A 81 11.50 21.51 7.49
C TYR A 81 11.65 20.44 8.59
N LEU A 82 10.59 19.65 8.82
CA LEU A 82 10.62 18.59 9.84
C LEU A 82 11.76 17.60 9.62
N ARG A 83 11.90 17.10 8.39
CA ARG A 83 12.90 16.07 8.04
C ARG A 83 14.33 16.59 7.96
N THR A 84 14.53 17.83 7.51
CA THR A 84 15.87 18.31 7.15
C THR A 84 16.48 19.29 8.15
N MET A 85 15.66 19.98 8.94
CA MET A 85 16.13 21.04 9.84
C MET A 85 15.78 20.75 11.30
N ALA A 86 14.60 20.23 11.58
CA ALA A 86 14.11 20.02 12.93
C ALA A 86 14.48 18.65 13.52
N GLY A 87 14.99 17.71 12.71
CA GLY A 87 15.32 16.36 13.16
C GLY A 87 14.08 15.58 13.64
N VAL A 88 12.90 15.86 13.07
CA VAL A 88 11.64 15.16 13.37
C VAL A 88 11.46 14.02 12.43
N HIS A 89 11.18 12.84 12.98
CA HIS A 89 10.77 11.67 12.22
C HIS A 89 9.28 11.37 12.42
N LEU A 90 8.53 11.36 11.32
CA LEU A 90 7.13 10.94 11.27
C LEU A 90 7.00 9.78 10.29
N SER A 91 6.45 8.67 10.76
CA SER A 91 6.23 7.50 9.89
C SER A 91 5.00 6.71 10.32
N ARG A 92 4.68 5.69 9.55
CA ARG A 92 3.62 4.72 9.89
C ARG A 92 4.05 3.78 11.01
N ASN A 93 5.37 3.66 11.22
CA ASN A 93 6.01 2.74 12.17
C ASN A 93 6.71 3.51 13.31
N GLY A 94 5.98 4.45 13.89
CA GLY A 94 6.43 5.25 15.02
C GLY A 94 6.93 6.64 14.62
N ASP A 95 6.81 7.54 15.58
CA ASP A 95 7.27 8.92 15.50
C ASP A 95 8.36 9.18 16.50
N ASN A 96 9.28 10.06 16.12
CA ASN A 96 10.19 10.73 17.03
C ASN A 96 10.07 12.25 16.83
N ALA A 97 9.11 12.86 17.53
CA ALA A 97 8.83 14.30 17.43
C ALA A 97 8.95 15.04 18.78
N THR A 98 8.92 14.30 19.89
CA THR A 98 8.76 14.86 21.22
C THR A 98 9.99 15.56 21.75
N ALA A 99 11.19 15.07 21.40
CA ALA A 99 12.48 15.65 21.82
C ALA A 99 12.99 16.77 20.91
N ALA A 100 12.33 16.98 19.76
CA ALA A 100 12.77 17.93 18.76
C ALA A 100 12.52 19.39 19.17
N ARG A 101 13.48 20.28 18.86
CA ARG A 101 13.34 21.71 19.09
C ARG A 101 12.85 22.42 17.84
N LEU A 102 12.07 23.49 18.01
CA LEU A 102 11.79 24.41 16.91
C LEU A 102 13.10 25.14 16.54
N VAL A 103 13.66 24.78 15.40
CA VAL A 103 14.89 25.38 14.84
C VAL A 103 14.48 26.45 13.84
N LEU A 104 14.75 27.72 14.14
CA LEU A 104 14.44 28.80 13.22
C LEU A 104 15.55 28.91 12.15
N PRO A 105 15.19 28.96 10.85
CA PRO A 105 16.17 29.18 9.80
C PRO A 105 16.90 30.51 10.01
N PRO A 106 18.24 30.54 9.97
CA PRO A 106 19.00 31.79 10.13
C PRO A 106 18.83 32.73 8.93
N GLU A 107 18.51 32.18 7.79
CA GLU A 107 18.19 32.88 6.53
C GLU A 107 17.03 32.21 5.80
N ARG A 108 16.52 32.90 4.81
CA ARG A 108 15.41 32.33 3.97
C ARG A 108 15.91 31.14 3.15
N VAL A 109 15.29 29.99 3.36
CA VAL A 109 15.56 28.75 2.64
C VAL A 109 14.47 28.56 1.57
N VAL A 110 14.85 28.63 0.29
CA VAL A 110 13.96 28.30 -0.83
C VAL A 110 14.04 26.82 -1.10
N LEU A 111 12.88 26.14 -1.12
CA LEU A 111 12.83 24.71 -1.33
C LEU A 111 13.15 24.34 -2.79
N PRO A 112 13.79 23.18 -2.99
CA PRO A 112 13.97 22.65 -4.35
C PRO A 112 12.61 22.39 -5.03
N PRO A 113 12.55 22.51 -6.36
CA PRO A 113 11.38 22.11 -7.10
C PRO A 113 11.13 20.60 -6.90
N ALA A 114 9.86 20.21 -6.80
CA ALA A 114 9.43 18.84 -6.64
C ALA A 114 8.52 18.41 -7.81
N PRO A 115 8.41 17.10 -8.09
CA PRO A 115 7.45 16.56 -9.03
C PRO A 115 6.02 16.98 -8.66
N GLN A 116 5.22 17.30 -9.68
CA GLN A 116 3.89 17.85 -9.46
C GLN A 116 2.77 16.80 -9.45
N LYS A 117 3.06 15.57 -9.87
CA LYS A 117 2.06 14.49 -10.01
C LYS A 117 2.34 13.30 -9.08
N ASN A 118 2.79 13.55 -7.83
CA ASN A 118 2.96 12.47 -6.86
C ASN A 118 1.60 11.84 -6.52
N PHE A 119 1.54 10.51 -6.56
CA PHE A 119 0.32 9.72 -6.43
C PHE A 119 0.40 8.75 -5.25
N ALA A 120 -0.66 8.63 -4.46
CA ALA A 120 -0.72 7.75 -3.31
C ALA A 120 -1.81 6.69 -3.48
N PHE A 121 -1.44 5.47 -3.14
CA PHE A 121 -2.20 4.25 -3.00
C PHE A 121 -2.47 3.47 -4.29
N ASN A 122 -2.18 2.18 -4.20
CA ASN A 122 -2.77 1.13 -5.02
C ASN A 122 -4.16 0.80 -4.48
N TYR A 123 -5.01 0.17 -5.27
CA TYR A 123 -6.26 -0.41 -4.76
C TYR A 123 -6.00 -1.40 -3.62
N CYS A 124 -5.02 -2.29 -3.78
CA CYS A 124 -4.65 -3.29 -2.75
C CYS A 124 -4.21 -2.66 -1.43
N THR A 125 -3.58 -1.47 -1.45
CA THR A 125 -3.22 -0.72 -0.24
C THR A 125 -4.46 -0.44 0.63
N LEU A 126 -5.59 -0.13 -0.01
CA LEU A 126 -6.83 0.22 0.67
C LEU A 126 -7.51 -0.98 1.34
N SER A 127 -7.19 -2.21 0.90
CA SER A 127 -7.60 -3.47 1.55
C SER A 127 -6.57 -3.96 2.56
N TYR A 128 -5.29 -4.10 2.19
CA TYR A 128 -4.28 -4.66 3.10
C TYR A 128 -3.90 -3.74 4.27
N SER A 129 -3.94 -2.42 4.08
CA SER A 129 -3.68 -1.44 5.14
C SER A 129 -4.92 -0.59 5.45
N GLY A 130 -5.53 0.02 4.44
CA GLY A 130 -6.65 0.92 4.63
C GLY A 130 -7.87 0.31 5.31
N ALA A 131 -8.13 -1.00 5.14
CA ALA A 131 -9.31 -1.66 5.70
C ALA A 131 -9.34 -1.72 7.24
N HIS A 132 -8.19 -1.65 7.90
CA HIS A 132 -8.11 -1.61 9.37
C HIS A 132 -7.85 -0.21 9.95
N TRP A 133 -7.78 0.83 9.12
CA TRP A 133 -7.63 2.20 9.60
C TRP A 133 -8.98 2.81 9.97
N ASN A 134 -9.18 3.14 11.23
CA ASN A 134 -10.31 3.95 11.65
C ASN A 134 -10.13 5.43 11.21
N ARG A 135 -11.14 6.28 11.44
CA ARG A 135 -11.13 7.68 11.01
C ARG A 135 -9.89 8.46 11.49
N ALA A 136 -9.48 8.27 12.74
CA ALA A 136 -8.33 8.99 13.30
C ALA A 136 -7.02 8.56 12.62
N ARG A 137 -6.86 7.25 12.36
CA ARG A 137 -5.69 6.74 11.63
C ARG A 137 -5.67 7.24 10.18
N TRP A 138 -6.82 7.31 9.52
CA TRP A 138 -6.95 7.90 8.19
C TRP A 138 -6.60 9.39 8.17
N GLU A 139 -7.07 10.18 9.14
CA GLU A 139 -6.73 11.60 9.23
C GLU A 139 -5.23 11.82 9.37
N ARG A 140 -4.58 11.02 10.22
CA ARG A 140 -3.12 11.01 10.33
C ARG A 140 -2.44 10.64 9.01
N GLU A 141 -2.95 9.65 8.27
CA GLU A 141 -2.38 9.26 6.98
C GLU A 141 -2.45 10.39 5.96
N LEU A 142 -3.57 11.09 5.88
CA LEU A 142 -3.71 12.26 5.01
C LEU A 142 -2.75 13.40 5.39
N ASP A 143 -2.54 13.64 6.69
CA ASP A 143 -1.54 14.60 7.15
C ASP A 143 -0.11 14.18 6.71
N LEU A 144 0.26 12.90 6.86
CA LEU A 144 1.55 12.37 6.40
C LEU A 144 1.73 12.53 4.89
N LEU A 145 0.72 12.18 4.09
CA LEU A 145 0.77 12.33 2.63
C LEU A 145 0.97 13.78 2.21
N ALA A 146 0.26 14.71 2.83
CA ALA A 146 0.40 16.14 2.56
C ALA A 146 1.81 16.67 2.92
N LEU A 147 2.36 16.26 4.09
CA LEU A 147 3.73 16.58 4.51
C LEU A 147 4.81 15.95 3.61
N CYS A 148 4.50 14.81 3.00
CA CYS A 148 5.35 14.13 2.02
C CYS A 148 5.21 14.70 0.59
N GLY A 149 4.30 15.66 0.35
CA GLY A 149 4.13 16.34 -0.95
C GLY A 149 3.32 15.55 -1.97
N TYR A 150 2.53 14.56 -1.56
CA TYR A 150 1.60 13.87 -2.46
C TYR A 150 0.49 14.82 -2.90
N ARG A 151 0.09 14.67 -4.18
CA ARG A 151 -0.99 15.45 -4.76
C ARG A 151 -2.25 14.62 -4.92
N TYR A 152 -2.14 13.45 -5.54
CA TYR A 152 -3.26 12.59 -5.85
C TYR A 152 -3.38 11.47 -4.81
N VAL A 153 -4.60 11.26 -4.32
CA VAL A 153 -4.89 10.24 -3.30
C VAL A 153 -6.07 9.39 -3.77
N LEU A 154 -5.86 8.10 -3.99
CA LEU A 154 -6.93 7.17 -4.36
C LEU A 154 -7.87 6.97 -3.17
N VAL A 155 -9.17 7.16 -3.38
CA VAL A 155 -10.23 6.97 -2.38
C VAL A 155 -11.29 6.06 -2.94
N THR A 156 -11.50 4.89 -2.30
CA THR A 156 -12.55 3.92 -2.64
C THR A 156 -13.58 3.73 -1.54
N SER A 157 -13.29 4.12 -0.29
CA SER A 157 -14.25 4.03 0.82
C SER A 157 -15.54 4.78 0.48
N GLY A 158 -16.67 4.13 0.66
CA GLY A 158 -18.00 4.67 0.39
C GLY A 158 -18.58 4.33 -0.98
N LEU A 159 -17.81 3.65 -1.84
CA LEU A 159 -18.30 3.19 -3.14
C LEU A 159 -19.41 2.13 -2.99
N GLU A 160 -19.45 1.41 -1.88
CA GLU A 160 -20.51 0.45 -1.55
C GLU A 160 -21.90 1.09 -1.62
N ALA A 161 -22.06 2.29 -1.04
CA ALA A 161 -23.32 3.04 -1.07
C ALA A 161 -23.61 3.61 -2.48
N VAL A 162 -22.59 4.01 -3.22
CA VAL A 162 -22.72 4.47 -4.61
C VAL A 162 -23.22 3.33 -5.49
N TRP A 163 -22.65 2.13 -5.37
CA TRP A 163 -23.05 0.94 -6.09
C TRP A 163 -24.47 0.50 -5.72
N GLN A 164 -24.83 0.55 -4.44
CA GLN A 164 -26.18 0.24 -3.97
C GLN A 164 -27.23 1.13 -4.66
N ASP A 165 -27.04 2.44 -4.68
CA ASP A 165 -27.94 3.40 -5.34
C ASP A 165 -27.93 3.22 -6.88
N PHE A 166 -26.76 2.94 -7.46
CA PHE A 166 -26.61 2.73 -8.90
C PHE A 166 -27.39 1.50 -9.38
N LEU A 167 -27.17 0.36 -8.73
CA LEU A 167 -27.80 -0.92 -9.08
C LEU A 167 -29.29 -0.94 -8.77
N THR A 168 -29.72 -0.32 -7.67
CA THR A 168 -31.17 -0.14 -7.38
C THR A 168 -31.85 0.60 -8.52
N GLY A 169 -31.23 1.62 -9.04
CA GLY A 169 -31.81 2.35 -10.15
C GLY A 169 -31.62 1.73 -11.52
N LEU A 170 -30.81 0.68 -11.64
CA LEU A 170 -30.75 -0.19 -12.80
C LEU A 170 -31.86 -1.28 -12.74
N GLY A 171 -32.59 -1.38 -11.62
CA GLY A 171 -33.60 -2.40 -11.38
C GLY A 171 -33.03 -3.76 -10.95
N CYS A 172 -31.83 -3.78 -10.40
CA CYS A 172 -31.26 -4.99 -9.79
C CYS A 172 -32.06 -5.39 -8.54
N THR A 173 -32.22 -6.68 -8.35
CA THR A 173 -32.85 -7.22 -7.13
C THR A 173 -31.95 -7.01 -5.91
N PRO A 174 -32.52 -6.97 -4.69
CA PRO A 174 -31.71 -6.91 -3.47
C PRO A 174 -30.63 -8.00 -3.41
N GLN A 175 -30.93 -9.21 -3.85
CA GLN A 175 -29.99 -10.32 -3.87
C GLN A 175 -28.83 -10.10 -4.85
N GLN A 176 -29.10 -9.54 -6.05
CA GLN A 176 -28.03 -9.18 -7.00
C GLN A 176 -27.09 -8.13 -6.40
N ILE A 177 -27.64 -7.15 -5.69
CA ILE A 177 -26.87 -6.09 -5.04
C ILE A 177 -26.02 -6.66 -3.90
N GLU A 178 -26.60 -7.51 -3.05
CA GLU A 178 -25.88 -8.17 -1.94
C GLU A 178 -24.77 -9.09 -2.46
N ASN A 179 -25.00 -9.84 -3.52
CA ASN A 179 -24.01 -10.74 -4.12
C ASN A 179 -22.89 -9.99 -4.83
N PHE A 180 -23.10 -8.74 -5.23
CA PHE A 180 -22.13 -7.94 -5.95
C PHE A 180 -21.19 -7.17 -5.01
N ILE A 181 -21.71 -6.58 -3.92
CA ILE A 181 -20.94 -5.72 -3.03
C ILE A 181 -20.01 -6.56 -2.16
N ALA A 182 -18.70 -6.36 -2.31
CA ALA A 182 -17.72 -7.01 -1.47
C ALA A 182 -17.50 -6.25 -0.15
N SER A 183 -17.02 -6.96 0.88
CA SER A 183 -16.57 -6.34 2.12
C SER A 183 -15.47 -5.30 1.85
N PRO A 184 -15.38 -4.20 2.63
CA PRO A 184 -14.27 -3.24 2.54
C PRO A 184 -12.88 -3.89 2.60
N VAL A 185 -12.76 -5.04 3.26
CA VAL A 185 -11.53 -5.84 3.31
C VAL A 185 -11.13 -6.39 1.94
N TYR A 186 -12.10 -6.69 1.07
CA TYR A 186 -11.88 -7.21 -0.28
C TYR A 186 -12.19 -6.20 -1.38
N ALA A 187 -12.46 -4.95 -1.03
CA ALA A 187 -12.89 -3.90 -1.95
C ALA A 187 -11.88 -3.63 -3.08
N ALA A 188 -10.58 -3.81 -2.83
CA ALA A 188 -9.54 -3.61 -3.84
C ALA A 188 -9.79 -4.43 -5.10
N TRP A 189 -9.96 -5.73 -4.95
CA TRP A 189 -10.15 -6.67 -6.07
C TRP A 189 -11.53 -6.53 -6.70
N TRP A 190 -12.55 -6.15 -5.91
CA TRP A 190 -13.86 -5.80 -6.43
C TRP A 190 -13.79 -4.58 -7.37
N HIS A 191 -13.15 -3.49 -6.94
CA HIS A 191 -13.00 -2.28 -7.76
C HIS A 191 -12.09 -2.46 -8.98
N MET A 192 -11.19 -3.42 -8.95
CA MET A 192 -10.38 -3.82 -10.11
C MET A 192 -11.12 -4.80 -11.05
N GLY A 193 -12.31 -5.30 -10.67
CA GLY A 193 -13.08 -6.25 -11.49
C GLY A 193 -12.55 -7.68 -11.43
N ASN A 194 -11.86 -8.06 -10.36
CA ASN A 194 -11.33 -9.40 -10.15
C ASN A 194 -12.34 -10.34 -9.48
N LEU A 195 -13.11 -9.82 -8.54
CA LEU A 195 -14.11 -10.57 -7.78
C LEU A 195 -15.33 -9.71 -7.47
N GLU A 196 -16.43 -10.34 -7.04
CA GLU A 196 -17.59 -9.70 -6.44
C GLU A 196 -18.05 -10.46 -5.21
N GLY A 197 -18.74 -9.78 -4.29
CA GLY A 197 -19.44 -10.37 -3.14
C GLY A 197 -18.58 -10.95 -2.03
N GLU A 198 -17.25 -10.98 -2.16
CA GLU A 198 -16.38 -11.63 -1.17
C GLU A 198 -16.44 -10.92 0.20
N GLY A 199 -16.56 -11.74 1.26
CA GLY A 199 -16.75 -11.25 2.63
C GLY A 199 -18.14 -10.68 2.91
N GLY A 200 -19.08 -10.81 1.97
CA GLY A 200 -20.48 -10.40 2.11
C GLY A 200 -21.42 -11.52 2.56
N PRO A 201 -22.75 -11.25 2.64
CA PRO A 201 -23.42 -9.96 2.45
C PRO A 201 -22.94 -8.89 3.44
N VAL A 202 -22.64 -7.71 2.94
CA VAL A 202 -22.08 -6.64 3.78
C VAL A 202 -23.15 -6.02 4.68
N HIS A 203 -22.90 -5.99 5.98
CA HIS A 203 -23.85 -5.44 6.95
C HIS A 203 -24.15 -3.95 6.64
N PRO A 204 -25.44 -3.51 6.68
CA PRO A 204 -25.83 -2.13 6.33
C PRO A 204 -25.10 -1.03 7.11
N ASP A 205 -24.76 -1.29 8.38
CA ASP A 205 -23.97 -0.34 9.17
C ASP A 205 -22.56 -0.14 8.61
N ILE A 206 -21.94 -1.18 8.05
CA ILE A 206 -20.64 -1.06 7.38
C ILE A 206 -20.79 -0.14 6.16
N ILE A 207 -21.77 -0.37 5.29
CA ILE A 207 -22.00 0.44 4.09
C ILE A 207 -22.21 1.91 4.47
N ARG A 208 -23.02 2.18 5.49
CA ARG A 208 -23.27 3.54 5.97
C ARG A 208 -22.00 4.20 6.50
N ARG A 209 -21.20 3.49 7.30
CA ARG A 209 -19.95 3.99 7.88
C ARG A 209 -18.89 4.23 6.81
N GLU A 210 -18.79 3.37 5.81
CA GLU A 210 -17.90 3.57 4.66
C GLU A 210 -18.28 4.83 3.87
N ALA A 211 -19.57 5.08 3.66
CA ALA A 211 -20.03 6.32 3.01
C ALA A 211 -19.64 7.58 3.81
N GLU A 212 -19.81 7.56 5.14
CA GLU A 212 -19.39 8.65 6.02
C GLU A 212 -17.87 8.86 5.97
N LEU A 213 -17.09 7.77 6.01
CA LEU A 213 -15.63 7.81 5.92
C LEU A 213 -15.17 8.32 4.56
N GLY A 214 -15.71 7.80 3.45
CA GLY A 214 -15.35 8.23 2.10
C GLY A 214 -15.58 9.72 1.88
N LYS A 215 -16.74 10.23 2.32
CA LYS A 215 -17.04 11.67 2.29
C LYS A 215 -16.01 12.48 3.08
N PHE A 216 -15.65 12.02 4.28
CA PHE A 216 -14.61 12.66 5.10
C PHE A 216 -13.26 12.66 4.40
N LEU A 217 -12.82 11.52 3.82
CA LEU A 217 -11.53 11.40 3.14
C LEU A 217 -11.42 12.36 1.95
N VAL A 218 -12.47 12.46 1.14
CA VAL A 218 -12.52 13.38 0.00
C VAL A 218 -12.46 14.83 0.46
N GLN A 219 -13.25 15.21 1.45
CA GLN A 219 -13.25 16.56 1.99
C GLN A 219 -11.88 16.91 2.60
N ARG A 220 -11.33 16.04 3.45
CA ARG A 220 -10.06 16.28 4.16
C ARG A 220 -8.88 16.37 3.19
N SER A 221 -8.81 15.51 2.18
CA SER A 221 -7.79 15.61 1.12
C SER A 221 -7.77 16.99 0.48
N ARG A 222 -8.95 17.52 0.12
CA ARG A 222 -9.08 18.85 -0.50
C ARG A 222 -8.72 19.99 0.45
N GLU A 223 -9.07 19.88 1.73
CA GLU A 223 -8.69 20.85 2.77
C GLU A 223 -7.18 20.95 2.91
N LEU A 224 -6.45 19.83 2.79
CA LEU A 224 -5.00 19.77 2.81
C LEU A 224 -4.34 20.14 1.47
N GLY A 225 -5.14 20.45 0.44
CA GLY A 225 -4.67 20.82 -0.90
C GLY A 225 -4.29 19.64 -1.79
N MET A 226 -4.68 18.43 -1.41
CA MET A 226 -4.57 17.22 -2.23
C MET A 226 -5.83 17.00 -3.07
N GLU A 227 -5.71 16.21 -4.12
CA GLU A 227 -6.77 15.90 -5.07
C GLU A 227 -7.21 14.43 -4.92
N PRO A 228 -8.43 14.17 -4.43
CA PRO A 228 -8.94 12.81 -4.34
C PRO A 228 -9.21 12.24 -5.73
N VAL A 229 -8.76 11.00 -5.94
CA VAL A 229 -8.98 10.22 -7.16
C VAL A 229 -10.09 9.22 -6.89
N LEU A 230 -11.20 9.29 -7.62
CA LEU A 230 -12.36 8.42 -7.44
C LEU A 230 -12.44 7.35 -8.53
N GLN A 231 -13.32 6.37 -8.33
CA GLN A 231 -13.54 5.28 -9.28
C GLN A 231 -14.20 5.80 -10.56
N ALA A 232 -13.59 5.49 -11.70
CA ALA A 232 -14.21 5.66 -13.01
C ALA A 232 -15.29 4.60 -13.24
N TYR A 233 -16.33 4.94 -14.00
CA TYR A 233 -17.25 3.93 -14.52
C TYR A 233 -16.68 3.34 -15.81
N THR A 234 -16.33 2.05 -15.75
CA THR A 234 -15.75 1.30 -16.87
C THR A 234 -16.72 0.25 -17.42
N GLY A 235 -17.97 0.24 -16.94
CA GLY A 235 -19.00 -0.67 -17.39
C GLY A 235 -19.29 -1.84 -16.43
N PHE A 236 -18.69 -1.89 -15.24
CA PHE A 236 -18.92 -2.97 -14.28
C PHE A 236 -20.39 -3.11 -13.90
N LEU A 237 -20.84 -4.36 -13.83
CA LEU A 237 -22.17 -4.79 -13.43
C LEU A 237 -22.05 -6.13 -12.71
N PRO A 238 -23.03 -6.53 -11.86
CA PRO A 238 -23.11 -7.88 -11.34
C PRO A 238 -23.02 -8.92 -12.46
N HIS A 239 -22.34 -10.03 -12.21
CA HIS A 239 -22.09 -11.07 -13.23
C HIS A 239 -23.38 -11.67 -13.82
N ASP A 240 -24.49 -11.61 -13.07
CA ASP A 240 -25.81 -12.17 -13.42
C ASP A 240 -26.80 -11.14 -14.02
N VAL A 241 -26.34 -9.89 -14.29
CA VAL A 241 -27.18 -8.88 -14.95
C VAL A 241 -27.36 -9.22 -16.42
N SER A 242 -28.66 -9.25 -16.87
CA SER A 242 -28.98 -9.55 -18.25
C SER A 242 -28.75 -8.36 -19.21
N PRO A 243 -28.52 -8.58 -20.51
CA PRO A 243 -28.44 -7.54 -21.52
C PRO A 243 -29.65 -6.59 -21.56
N ASP A 244 -30.85 -7.11 -21.35
CA ASP A 244 -32.10 -6.33 -21.33
C ASP A 244 -32.11 -5.38 -20.11
N GLN A 245 -31.70 -5.86 -18.96
CA GLN A 245 -31.58 -5.08 -17.73
C GLN A 245 -30.51 -4.01 -17.85
N ALA A 246 -29.36 -4.32 -18.46
CA ALA A 246 -28.27 -3.37 -18.71
C ALA A 246 -28.57 -2.38 -19.86
N GLY A 247 -29.58 -2.67 -20.68
CA GLY A 247 -29.90 -1.88 -21.88
C GLY A 247 -28.88 -2.01 -23.02
N GLY A 248 -28.03 -3.07 -23.00
CA GLY A 248 -26.98 -3.24 -23.97
C GLY A 248 -26.21 -4.55 -23.84
N ARG A 249 -25.16 -4.69 -24.66
CA ARG A 249 -24.33 -5.90 -24.66
C ARG A 249 -23.56 -6.03 -23.34
N VAL A 250 -23.78 -7.12 -22.60
CA VAL A 250 -23.05 -7.48 -21.39
C VAL A 250 -22.00 -8.54 -21.73
N LEU A 251 -20.81 -8.37 -21.25
CA LEU A 251 -19.64 -9.21 -21.47
C LEU A 251 -19.35 -10.01 -20.21
N PRO A 252 -19.61 -11.31 -20.17
CA PRO A 252 -19.23 -12.17 -19.05
C PRO A 252 -17.70 -12.22 -18.92
N GLN A 253 -17.18 -12.07 -17.70
CA GLN A 253 -15.75 -12.01 -17.45
C GLN A 253 -15.18 -13.35 -16.92
N GLY A 254 -16.03 -14.34 -16.62
CA GLY A 254 -15.61 -15.63 -16.07
C GLY A 254 -15.10 -15.51 -14.63
N LYS A 255 -14.10 -16.31 -14.30
CA LYS A 255 -13.55 -16.36 -12.94
C LYS A 255 -12.13 -15.79 -12.87
N TRP A 256 -11.81 -15.18 -11.74
CA TRP A 256 -10.46 -14.81 -11.38
C TRP A 256 -9.83 -15.92 -10.52
N VAL A 257 -8.61 -16.30 -10.85
CA VAL A 257 -7.85 -17.40 -10.23
C VAL A 257 -8.66 -18.69 -10.05
N GLU A 258 -9.57 -18.96 -11.02
CA GLU A 258 -10.47 -20.13 -11.07
C GLU A 258 -11.46 -20.27 -9.88
N VAL A 259 -11.50 -19.27 -9.00
CA VAL A 259 -12.29 -19.33 -7.76
C VAL A 259 -13.42 -18.29 -7.76
N TYR A 260 -13.08 -17.01 -8.00
CA TYR A 260 -14.00 -15.90 -7.80
C TYR A 260 -14.72 -15.49 -9.09
N ASP A 261 -16.02 -15.31 -9.02
CA ASP A 261 -16.77 -14.72 -10.12
C ASP A 261 -16.38 -13.25 -10.29
N ARG A 262 -16.07 -12.86 -11.54
CA ARG A 262 -15.75 -11.48 -11.89
C ARG A 262 -17.02 -10.70 -12.17
N PRO A 263 -17.11 -9.40 -11.82
CA PRO A 263 -18.12 -8.52 -12.36
C PRO A 263 -18.22 -8.64 -13.88
N ALA A 264 -19.44 -8.67 -14.42
CA ALA A 264 -19.64 -8.53 -15.85
C ALA A 264 -19.32 -7.08 -16.28
N VAL A 265 -19.18 -6.86 -17.58
CA VAL A 265 -18.93 -5.53 -18.16
C VAL A 265 -19.99 -5.22 -19.22
N LEU A 266 -20.75 -4.15 -19.02
CA LEU A 266 -21.48 -3.53 -20.14
C LEU A 266 -20.46 -3.02 -21.15
N ASP A 267 -20.59 -3.43 -22.42
CA ASP A 267 -19.72 -2.93 -23.49
C ASP A 267 -19.76 -1.39 -23.52
N PRO A 268 -18.63 -0.67 -23.22
CA PRO A 268 -18.64 0.77 -23.21
C PRO A 268 -18.98 1.42 -24.55
N ALA A 269 -18.85 0.70 -25.66
CA ALA A 269 -19.29 1.14 -26.98
C ALA A 269 -20.82 1.01 -27.17
N SER A 270 -21.53 0.43 -26.20
CA SER A 270 -23.00 0.30 -26.24
C SER A 270 -23.72 1.64 -26.12
N PRO A 271 -24.84 1.85 -26.82
CA PRO A 271 -25.66 3.08 -26.71
C PRO A 271 -26.15 3.40 -25.29
N ALA A 272 -26.30 2.41 -24.42
CA ALA A 272 -26.73 2.61 -23.03
C ALA A 272 -25.61 3.17 -22.12
N PHE A 273 -24.33 2.98 -22.48
CA PHE A 273 -23.20 3.32 -21.61
C PHE A 273 -23.16 4.81 -21.22
N PRO A 274 -23.35 5.81 -22.10
CA PRO A 274 -23.29 7.21 -21.72
C PRO A 274 -24.29 7.59 -20.62
N GLN A 275 -25.50 7.00 -20.65
CA GLN A 275 -26.53 7.25 -19.63
C GLN A 275 -26.12 6.66 -18.27
N LEU A 276 -25.59 5.45 -18.25
CA LEU A 276 -25.13 4.81 -17.02
C LEU A 276 -23.90 5.53 -16.46
N ALA A 277 -22.95 5.92 -17.30
CA ALA A 277 -21.82 6.73 -16.89
C ALA A 277 -22.25 8.07 -16.27
N ALA A 278 -23.17 8.80 -16.90
CA ALA A 278 -23.70 10.05 -16.35
C ALA A 278 -24.35 9.83 -14.97
N ARG A 279 -25.14 8.75 -14.81
CA ARG A 279 -25.72 8.39 -13.52
C ARG A 279 -24.66 8.08 -12.47
N TRP A 280 -23.63 7.30 -12.82
CA TRP A 280 -22.52 6.99 -11.94
C TRP A 280 -21.85 8.25 -11.38
N TYR A 281 -21.47 9.19 -12.24
CA TYR A 281 -20.80 10.42 -11.82
C TYR A 281 -21.73 11.34 -11.01
N GLN A 282 -23.04 11.37 -11.29
CA GLN A 282 -24.01 12.07 -10.44
C GLN A 282 -24.11 11.47 -9.03
N LEU A 283 -24.05 10.15 -8.93
CA LEU A 283 -24.07 9.46 -7.64
C LEU A 283 -22.75 9.69 -6.88
N LEU A 284 -21.61 9.68 -7.54
CA LEU A 284 -20.33 10.07 -6.91
C LEU A 284 -20.42 11.49 -6.32
N GLU A 285 -20.89 12.47 -7.10
CA GLU A 285 -21.06 13.85 -6.62
C GLU A 285 -22.04 13.93 -5.43
N LYS A 286 -23.14 13.18 -5.48
CA LYS A 286 -24.13 13.10 -4.38
C LYS A 286 -23.51 12.53 -3.10
N HIS A 287 -22.82 11.39 -3.17
CA HIS A 287 -22.29 10.69 -2.00
C HIS A 287 -21.07 11.39 -1.39
N TYR A 288 -20.15 11.87 -2.22
CA TYR A 288 -18.93 12.53 -1.73
C TYR A 288 -19.08 14.03 -1.50
N GLY A 289 -20.19 14.64 -1.99
CA GLY A 289 -20.48 16.05 -1.78
C GLY A 289 -19.63 17.00 -2.63
N CYS A 290 -18.95 16.51 -3.64
CA CYS A 290 -18.17 17.32 -4.57
C CYS A 290 -17.94 16.60 -5.90
N ARG A 291 -17.72 17.39 -6.95
CA ARG A 291 -17.29 16.89 -8.25
C ARG A 291 -15.82 16.51 -8.20
N ALA A 292 -15.49 15.29 -8.62
CA ALA A 292 -14.11 14.83 -8.77
C ALA A 292 -13.50 15.34 -10.08
N THR A 293 -12.19 15.59 -10.08
CA THR A 293 -11.40 16.03 -11.25
C THR A 293 -10.37 14.98 -11.65
N ALA A 294 -10.28 13.88 -10.91
CA ALA A 294 -9.37 12.78 -11.16
C ALA A 294 -10.08 11.43 -10.92
N PHE A 295 -9.88 10.51 -11.84
CA PHE A 295 -10.48 9.17 -11.77
C PHE A 295 -9.44 8.09 -12.01
N CYS A 296 -9.62 6.92 -11.39
CA CYS A 296 -8.84 5.71 -11.61
C CYS A 296 -9.79 4.56 -11.92
N GLY A 297 -9.35 3.58 -12.68
CA GLY A 297 -10.11 2.38 -13.03
C GLY A 297 -9.64 1.79 -14.34
N ASP A 298 -9.48 0.47 -14.36
CA ASP A 298 -8.97 -0.26 -15.50
C ASP A 298 -10.08 -1.12 -16.11
N LEU A 299 -10.16 -1.14 -17.43
CA LEU A 299 -11.05 -2.02 -18.17
C LEU A 299 -10.32 -3.35 -18.44
N PHE A 300 -10.95 -4.48 -18.11
CA PHE A 300 -10.41 -5.84 -18.29
C PHE A 300 -9.11 -6.09 -17.52
N HIS A 301 -9.06 -5.71 -16.27
CA HIS A 301 -7.90 -5.91 -15.40
C HIS A 301 -7.56 -7.40 -15.24
N GLU A 302 -6.27 -7.74 -15.21
CA GLU A 302 -5.73 -9.09 -14.96
C GLU A 302 -6.40 -10.21 -15.77
N GLY A 303 -6.52 -10.04 -17.07
CA GLY A 303 -7.03 -11.10 -17.96
C GLY A 303 -8.55 -11.12 -18.13
N GLY A 304 -9.23 -10.01 -17.85
CA GLY A 304 -10.65 -9.87 -18.18
C GLY A 304 -10.93 -10.08 -19.67
N ASN A 305 -12.14 -10.57 -19.99
CA ASN A 305 -12.54 -10.96 -21.34
C ASN A 305 -12.93 -9.75 -22.20
N SER A 306 -12.08 -9.38 -23.15
CA SER A 306 -12.29 -8.30 -24.12
C SER A 306 -12.76 -8.79 -25.51
N ALA A 307 -13.11 -10.07 -25.66
CA ALA A 307 -13.43 -10.65 -26.93
C ALA A 307 -14.61 -9.95 -27.63
N GLY A 308 -14.40 -9.53 -28.87
CA GLY A 308 -15.40 -8.85 -29.69
C GLY A 308 -15.68 -7.39 -29.30
N CYS A 309 -14.82 -6.75 -28.47
CA CYS A 309 -14.91 -5.32 -28.17
C CYS A 309 -14.04 -4.50 -29.11
N ASP A 310 -14.55 -3.36 -29.55
CA ASP A 310 -13.71 -2.27 -30.08
C ASP A 310 -13.09 -1.49 -28.92
N LEU A 311 -11.92 -1.92 -28.45
CA LEU A 311 -11.25 -1.30 -27.30
C LEU A 311 -10.94 0.18 -27.50
N ARG A 312 -10.75 0.64 -28.74
CA ARG A 312 -10.59 2.06 -29.06
C ARG A 312 -11.88 2.85 -28.85
N ALA A 313 -13.03 2.26 -29.27
CA ALA A 313 -14.32 2.87 -29.02
C ALA A 313 -14.66 2.86 -27.53
N CYS A 314 -14.37 1.75 -26.83
CA CYS A 314 -14.56 1.63 -25.38
C CYS A 314 -13.79 2.72 -24.61
N ALA A 315 -12.50 2.90 -24.90
CA ALA A 315 -11.68 3.93 -24.27
C ALA A 315 -12.25 5.34 -24.48
N ARG A 316 -12.66 5.65 -25.71
CA ARG A 316 -13.30 6.94 -26.02
C ARG A 316 -14.59 7.15 -25.25
N ALA A 317 -15.46 6.14 -25.21
CA ALA A 317 -16.74 6.25 -24.52
C ALA A 317 -16.59 6.46 -23.01
N ILE A 318 -15.67 5.71 -22.36
CA ILE A 318 -15.35 5.89 -20.95
C ILE A 318 -14.83 7.31 -20.69
N GLN A 319 -13.85 7.77 -21.47
CA GLN A 319 -13.26 9.10 -21.29
C GLN A 319 -14.26 10.23 -21.60
N GLN A 320 -15.09 10.07 -22.61
CA GLN A 320 -16.18 11.01 -22.92
C GLN A 320 -17.19 11.11 -21.76
N GLY A 321 -17.56 9.99 -21.14
CA GLY A 321 -18.42 9.97 -19.95
C GLY A 321 -17.81 10.77 -18.80
N MET A 322 -16.50 10.61 -18.53
CA MET A 322 -15.78 11.40 -17.54
C MET A 322 -15.77 12.89 -17.87
N GLN A 323 -15.41 13.24 -19.10
CA GLN A 323 -15.32 14.64 -19.55
C GLN A 323 -16.69 15.33 -19.56
N ALA A 324 -17.77 14.60 -19.89
CA ALA A 324 -19.13 15.15 -19.84
C ALA A 324 -19.56 15.48 -18.39
N ALA A 325 -19.18 14.65 -17.44
CA ALA A 325 -19.49 14.86 -16.02
C ALA A 325 -18.55 15.87 -15.36
N SER A 326 -17.26 15.83 -15.71
CA SER A 326 -16.21 16.67 -15.12
C SER A 326 -15.21 17.10 -16.20
N PRO A 327 -15.49 18.23 -16.90
CA PRO A 327 -14.61 18.75 -17.94
C PRO A 327 -13.18 19.01 -17.41
N GLY A 328 -12.18 18.56 -18.16
CA GLY A 328 -10.77 18.68 -17.77
C GLY A 328 -10.29 17.63 -16.79
N SER A 329 -11.12 16.66 -16.40
CA SER A 329 -10.71 15.57 -15.50
C SER A 329 -9.63 14.68 -16.12
N THR A 330 -8.80 14.07 -15.27
CA THR A 330 -7.73 13.15 -15.68
C THR A 330 -8.11 11.72 -15.34
N TRP A 331 -7.92 10.82 -16.31
CA TRP A 331 -8.02 9.36 -16.09
C TRP A 331 -6.64 8.76 -15.83
N PHE A 332 -6.45 8.19 -14.63
CA PHE A 332 -5.26 7.43 -14.24
C PHE A 332 -5.49 5.95 -14.55
N LEU A 333 -4.58 5.36 -15.33
CA LEU A 333 -4.62 3.94 -15.70
C LEU A 333 -3.38 3.23 -15.16
N GLN A 334 -3.57 2.07 -14.52
CA GLN A 334 -2.48 1.28 -13.97
C GLN A 334 -1.82 0.44 -15.07
N ALA A 335 -0.50 0.56 -15.23
CA ALA A 335 0.28 -0.31 -16.08
C ALA A 335 0.69 -1.57 -15.30
N TRP A 336 -0.24 -2.52 -15.24
CA TRP A 336 -0.08 -3.81 -14.56
C TRP A 336 -0.51 -4.98 -15.45
N GLY A 337 0.18 -6.12 -15.37
CA GLY A 337 -0.12 -7.27 -16.23
C GLY A 337 0.00 -6.89 -17.71
N HIS A 338 -1.02 -7.12 -18.50
CA HIS A 338 -1.11 -6.72 -19.90
C HIS A 338 -1.80 -5.35 -20.11
N ASN A 339 -2.27 -4.73 -19.03
CA ASN A 339 -2.97 -3.45 -19.06
C ASN A 339 -1.99 -2.25 -19.03
N PRO A 340 -2.41 -1.08 -19.56
CA PRO A 340 -3.56 -0.95 -20.47
C PRO A 340 -3.25 -1.55 -21.84
N LEU A 341 -4.25 -2.21 -22.45
CA LEU A 341 -4.09 -2.84 -23.76
C LEU A 341 -3.75 -1.80 -24.83
N PRO A 342 -2.87 -2.11 -25.82
CA PRO A 342 -2.46 -1.14 -26.85
C PRO A 342 -3.61 -0.52 -27.63
N GLN A 343 -4.65 -1.30 -27.93
CA GLN A 343 -5.82 -0.84 -28.65
C GLN A 343 -6.65 0.15 -27.82
N LEU A 344 -6.70 -0.06 -26.49
CA LEU A 344 -7.35 0.87 -25.56
C LEU A 344 -6.59 2.20 -25.53
N LEU A 345 -5.27 2.16 -25.36
CA LEU A 345 -4.40 3.35 -25.39
C LEU A 345 -4.58 4.18 -26.67
N ALA A 346 -4.77 3.52 -27.81
CA ALA A 346 -4.99 4.21 -29.10
C ALA A 346 -6.33 4.96 -29.18
N GLY A 347 -7.25 4.73 -28.24
CA GLY A 347 -8.54 5.45 -28.14
C GLY A 347 -8.52 6.63 -27.18
N LEU A 348 -7.49 6.80 -26.37
CA LEU A 348 -7.42 7.81 -25.31
C LEU A 348 -6.99 9.19 -25.82
N ASP A 349 -7.56 10.24 -25.25
CA ASP A 349 -6.98 11.58 -25.27
C ASP A 349 -5.85 11.68 -24.25
N ARG A 350 -4.63 11.88 -24.73
CA ARG A 350 -3.42 11.94 -23.91
C ARG A 350 -3.41 13.12 -22.94
N ALA A 351 -4.05 14.23 -23.29
CA ALA A 351 -4.11 15.42 -22.44
C ALA A 351 -4.89 15.16 -21.15
N HIS A 352 -5.83 14.23 -21.20
CA HIS A 352 -6.72 13.85 -20.09
C HIS A 352 -6.45 12.43 -19.56
N SER A 353 -5.24 11.91 -19.80
CA SER A 353 -4.83 10.58 -19.33
C SER A 353 -3.47 10.62 -18.67
N CYS A 354 -3.24 9.76 -17.70
CA CYS A 354 -1.95 9.58 -17.04
C CYS A 354 -1.73 8.10 -16.75
N ILE A 355 -0.53 7.60 -17.06
CA ILE A 355 -0.20 6.18 -16.84
C ILE A 355 0.57 6.03 -15.52
N LEU A 356 0.05 5.20 -14.63
CA LEU A 356 0.74 4.76 -13.42
C LEU A 356 1.58 3.53 -13.77
N LEU A 357 2.90 3.69 -13.81
CA LEU A 357 3.84 2.62 -14.13
C LEU A 357 4.17 1.84 -12.86
N LEU A 358 3.49 0.73 -12.65
CA LEU A 358 3.69 -0.12 -11.46
C LEU A 358 4.97 -0.95 -11.63
N ASP A 359 6.03 -0.56 -10.93
CA ASP A 359 7.33 -1.21 -10.98
C ASP A 359 7.50 -2.19 -9.83
N LYS A 360 7.37 -3.48 -10.13
CA LYS A 360 7.51 -4.56 -9.14
C LYS A 360 8.94 -5.05 -8.95
N ASN A 361 9.85 -4.72 -9.85
CA ASN A 361 11.20 -5.28 -9.81
C ASN A 361 12.16 -4.45 -8.98
N LEU A 362 11.98 -3.14 -8.95
CA LEU A 362 12.78 -2.19 -8.16
C LEU A 362 14.30 -2.35 -8.35
N THR A 363 14.75 -2.78 -9.53
CA THR A 363 16.15 -3.10 -9.82
C THR A 363 16.74 -2.15 -10.86
N PRO A 364 17.88 -1.47 -10.57
CA PRO A 364 18.44 -0.44 -11.44
C PRO A 364 19.06 -0.99 -12.73
N ASP A 365 19.63 -2.19 -12.70
CA ASP A 365 20.49 -2.70 -13.76
C ASP A 365 19.84 -3.78 -14.64
N HIS A 366 18.79 -4.40 -14.16
CA HIS A 366 17.99 -5.39 -14.88
C HIS A 366 16.54 -4.95 -14.95
N ASP A 367 16.36 -3.69 -15.27
CA ASP A 367 15.04 -3.17 -15.35
C ASP A 367 14.42 -3.47 -16.70
N PRO A 368 13.75 -4.62 -16.86
CA PRO A 368 12.99 -4.92 -18.05
C PRO A 368 11.85 -3.92 -18.24
N TYR A 369 11.47 -3.17 -17.17
CA TYR A 369 10.48 -2.10 -17.23
C TYR A 369 10.99 -0.90 -18.02
N TYR A 370 12.25 -0.51 -17.84
CA TYR A 370 12.79 0.68 -18.48
C TYR A 370 13.42 0.44 -19.84
N ARG A 371 14.01 -0.74 -20.09
CA ARG A 371 14.68 -1.02 -21.37
C ARG A 371 13.93 -2.00 -22.24
N ASP A 372 13.48 -3.11 -21.70
CA ASP A 372 12.99 -4.26 -22.47
C ASP A 372 11.58 -4.70 -22.08
N HIS A 373 10.95 -4.02 -21.08
CA HIS A 373 9.60 -4.40 -20.69
C HIS A 373 8.64 -4.10 -21.84
N PRO A 374 7.88 -5.12 -22.33
CA PRO A 374 7.00 -4.96 -23.49
C PRO A 374 5.97 -3.82 -23.33
N ARG A 375 5.76 -3.31 -22.12
CA ARG A 375 4.79 -2.26 -21.80
C ARG A 375 5.39 -0.86 -21.87
N LEU A 376 6.61 -0.65 -21.36
CA LEU A 376 7.28 0.65 -21.37
C LEU A 376 8.03 0.90 -22.68
N ALA A 377 8.61 -0.15 -23.26
CA ALA A 377 9.16 -0.11 -24.61
C ALA A 377 8.10 0.04 -25.69
N ARG A 378 6.79 -0.06 -25.35
CA ARG A 378 5.71 0.10 -26.33
C ARG A 378 5.61 1.54 -26.78
N PRO A 379 5.69 1.82 -28.07
CA PRO A 379 5.50 3.18 -28.61
C PRO A 379 4.15 3.80 -28.21
N GLN A 380 3.15 2.97 -27.89
CA GLN A 380 1.80 3.42 -27.52
C GLN A 380 1.73 4.10 -26.16
N VAL A 381 2.60 3.74 -25.19
CA VAL A 381 2.68 4.40 -23.87
C VAL A 381 3.48 5.69 -23.95
N GLN A 382 4.41 5.79 -24.94
CA GLN A 382 5.19 6.99 -25.16
C GLN A 382 4.28 8.17 -25.56
N GLY A 383 4.54 9.33 -24.97
CA GLY A 383 3.76 10.54 -25.19
C GLY A 383 2.51 10.68 -24.32
N PHE A 384 2.24 9.74 -23.41
CA PHE A 384 1.34 9.96 -22.27
C PHE A 384 2.12 10.55 -21.10
N PRO A 385 1.51 11.41 -20.27
CA PRO A 385 2.02 11.69 -18.94
C PRO A 385 2.18 10.41 -18.14
N GLN A 386 3.30 10.26 -17.42
CA GLN A 386 3.65 9.04 -16.70
C GLN A 386 4.11 9.34 -15.29
N ILE A 387 3.71 8.49 -14.33
CA ILE A 387 4.17 8.48 -12.94
C ILE A 387 4.86 7.15 -12.70
N TRP A 388 6.12 7.18 -12.27
CA TRP A 388 6.78 5.98 -11.79
C TRP A 388 6.23 5.63 -10.41
N CYS A 389 5.77 4.40 -10.25
CA CYS A 389 5.12 3.93 -9.05
C CYS A 389 5.88 2.74 -8.50
N GLU A 390 6.41 2.88 -7.29
CA GLU A 390 6.94 1.73 -6.59
C GLU A 390 5.80 0.75 -6.27
N LEU A 391 6.05 -0.54 -6.47
CA LEU A 391 5.14 -1.62 -6.11
C LEU A 391 5.92 -2.67 -5.33
N ALA A 392 5.85 -2.56 -4.02
CA ALA A 392 6.48 -3.47 -3.08
C ALA A 392 5.45 -4.05 -2.11
N ASN A 393 5.90 -4.81 -1.13
CA ASN A 393 5.05 -5.33 -0.07
C ASN A 393 3.80 -6.08 -0.54
N PHE A 394 3.97 -6.95 -1.52
CA PHE A 394 2.92 -7.80 -2.03
C PHE A 394 2.16 -8.49 -0.88
N GLY A 395 0.83 -8.35 -0.85
CA GLY A 395 0.00 -8.84 0.25
C GLY A 395 0.15 -8.07 1.57
N GLY A 396 0.93 -7.00 1.62
CA GLY A 396 1.18 -6.24 2.84
C GLY A 396 1.97 -6.98 3.91
N LYS A 397 2.71 -8.03 3.55
CA LYS A 397 3.53 -8.86 4.47
C LYS A 397 4.76 -8.11 4.98
N GLN A 398 5.26 -8.54 6.14
CA GLN A 398 6.46 -7.97 6.77
C GLN A 398 7.74 -8.51 6.11
N VAL A 399 7.95 -8.18 4.85
CA VAL A 399 9.16 -8.54 4.11
C VAL A 399 10.00 -7.29 3.91
N MET A 400 11.26 -7.33 4.36
CA MET A 400 12.20 -6.25 4.06
C MET A 400 12.54 -6.24 2.57
N TYR A 401 12.08 -5.21 1.89
CA TYR A 401 12.23 -5.10 0.44
C TYR A 401 12.10 -3.65 -0.03
N GLY A 402 12.90 -3.26 -1.02
CA GLY A 402 12.85 -1.94 -1.63
C GLY A 402 14.01 -1.71 -2.60
N GLY A 403 13.82 -0.80 -3.55
CA GLY A 403 14.81 -0.46 -4.57
C GLY A 403 15.67 0.74 -4.18
N PHE A 404 16.53 0.61 -3.16
CA PHE A 404 17.34 1.71 -2.66
C PHE A 404 18.21 2.33 -3.78
N PRO A 405 19.02 1.55 -4.54
CA PRO A 405 19.84 2.10 -5.61
C PRO A 405 19.08 2.75 -6.75
N LEU A 406 17.82 2.36 -6.96
CA LEU A 406 16.96 2.96 -7.98
C LEU A 406 16.56 4.38 -7.58
N LEU A 407 16.11 4.57 -6.35
CA LEU A 407 15.61 5.86 -5.86
C LEU A 407 16.72 6.91 -5.68
N GLU A 408 17.98 6.48 -5.54
CA GLU A 408 19.12 7.40 -5.48
C GLU A 408 19.40 8.08 -6.82
N LYS A 409 19.02 7.45 -7.91
CA LYS A 409 19.21 7.96 -9.27
C LYS A 409 18.08 8.94 -9.67
N PRO A 410 18.33 9.83 -10.64
CA PRO A 410 17.27 10.62 -11.25
C PRO A 410 16.16 9.75 -11.86
N VAL A 411 14.91 10.15 -11.64
CA VAL A 411 13.72 9.46 -12.15
C VAL A 411 13.01 10.39 -13.15
N PRO A 412 13.09 10.14 -14.47
CA PRO A 412 12.65 11.07 -15.51
C PRO A 412 11.14 11.03 -15.77
N PHE A 413 10.32 11.00 -14.71
CA PHE A 413 8.86 10.97 -14.79
C PHE A 413 8.24 12.22 -14.17
N GLU A 414 6.96 12.45 -14.44
CA GLU A 414 6.24 13.65 -13.97
C GLU A 414 5.89 13.59 -12.48
N GLY A 415 5.98 12.41 -11.87
CA GLY A 415 5.69 12.18 -10.45
C GLY A 415 6.24 10.85 -9.95
N ILE A 416 6.13 10.68 -8.65
CA ILE A 416 6.45 9.46 -7.91
C ILE A 416 5.16 8.91 -7.31
N GLY A 417 4.93 7.60 -7.48
CA GLY A 417 3.81 6.89 -6.90
C GLY A 417 4.24 6.01 -5.73
N MET A 418 3.50 6.07 -4.63
CA MET A 418 3.58 5.13 -3.52
C MET A 418 2.41 4.15 -3.67
N LEU A 419 2.68 3.02 -4.30
CA LEU A 419 1.68 2.04 -4.69
C LEU A 419 1.94 0.65 -4.11
N SER A 420 2.75 0.52 -3.06
CA SER A 420 2.90 -0.73 -2.29
C SER A 420 1.53 -1.32 -1.97
N GLU A 421 1.37 -2.63 -2.10
CA GLU A 421 0.10 -3.29 -1.76
C GLU A 421 -0.25 -3.15 -0.28
N GLY A 422 0.76 -3.13 0.61
CA GLY A 422 0.60 -2.76 2.01
C GLY A 422 1.64 -1.74 2.45
N LEU A 423 1.23 -0.86 3.31
CA LEU A 423 2.07 0.12 3.99
C LEU A 423 2.46 -0.41 5.38
N GLU A 424 3.02 0.38 6.25
CA GLU A 424 3.34 -0.04 7.64
C GLU A 424 4.46 -1.07 7.72
N THR A 425 5.30 -1.11 6.67
CA THR A 425 6.54 -1.88 6.60
C THR A 425 7.63 -1.00 5.97
N ASN A 426 8.89 -1.41 6.07
CA ASN A 426 10.02 -0.78 5.37
C ASN A 426 10.16 0.76 5.57
N PRO A 427 10.16 1.30 6.80
CA PRO A 427 10.16 2.75 7.06
C PRO A 427 11.39 3.48 6.49
N LEU A 428 12.53 2.81 6.37
CA LEU A 428 13.73 3.37 5.73
C LEU A 428 13.51 3.59 4.23
N TYR A 429 12.89 2.62 3.55
CA TYR A 429 12.57 2.72 2.13
C TYR A 429 11.49 3.76 1.86
N ASP A 430 10.45 3.82 2.69
CA ASP A 430 9.39 4.84 2.62
C ASP A 430 9.94 6.26 2.80
N ALA A 431 10.91 6.43 3.69
CA ALA A 431 11.58 7.71 3.88
C ALA A 431 12.41 8.13 2.65
N LEU A 432 13.10 7.18 2.01
CA LEU A 432 13.84 7.44 0.77
C LEU A 432 12.89 7.76 -0.40
N LEU A 433 11.76 7.07 -0.51
CA LEU A 433 10.71 7.37 -1.49
C LEU A 433 10.17 8.79 -1.30
N THR A 434 9.96 9.19 -0.03
CA THR A 434 9.55 10.56 0.32
C THR A 434 10.62 11.58 -0.05
N GLU A 435 11.89 11.30 0.18
CA GLU A 435 13.00 12.17 -0.23
C GLU A 435 13.00 12.34 -1.76
N ARG A 436 12.86 11.24 -2.51
CA ARG A 436 12.76 11.26 -3.97
C ARG A 436 11.55 12.06 -4.48
N ALA A 437 10.40 11.93 -3.83
CA ALA A 437 9.19 12.67 -4.17
C ALA A 437 9.28 14.19 -3.92
N ASN A 438 10.27 14.63 -3.16
CA ASN A 438 10.50 16.05 -2.78
C ASN A 438 11.69 16.70 -3.50
N LEU A 439 12.43 15.94 -4.30
CA LEU A 439 13.57 16.44 -5.07
C LEU A 439 13.19 16.57 -6.56
N ALA A 440 13.89 17.46 -7.25
CA ALA A 440 13.82 17.52 -8.71
C ALA A 440 14.12 16.14 -9.31
N THR A 441 13.39 15.77 -10.36
CA THR A 441 13.52 14.45 -11.02
C THR A 441 14.94 14.19 -11.53
N THR A 442 15.72 15.23 -11.78
CA THR A 442 17.11 15.18 -12.28
C THR A 442 18.17 15.18 -11.20
N ALA A 443 17.81 15.40 -9.91
CA ALA A 443 18.76 15.46 -8.81
C ALA A 443 19.03 14.07 -8.22
N PRO A 444 20.30 13.66 -8.02
CA PRO A 444 20.65 12.45 -7.28
C PRO A 444 20.42 12.64 -5.77
N ILE A 445 20.28 11.54 -5.04
CA ILE A 445 20.26 11.53 -3.57
C ILE A 445 21.64 11.11 -3.07
N ASP A 446 22.23 11.87 -2.17
CA ASP A 446 23.43 11.47 -1.44
C ASP A 446 23.01 10.48 -0.34
N ARG A 447 23.36 9.21 -0.53
CA ARG A 447 23.04 8.11 0.39
C ARG A 447 23.55 8.36 1.80
N ASN A 448 24.82 8.74 1.95
CA ASN A 448 25.43 8.88 3.26
C ASN A 448 24.80 10.03 4.05
N ALA A 449 24.59 11.17 3.40
CA ALA A 449 23.90 12.30 4.00
C ALA A 449 22.45 11.96 4.36
N PHE A 450 21.73 11.21 3.50
CA PHE A 450 20.38 10.75 3.78
C PHE A 450 20.33 9.81 4.98
N LEU A 451 21.17 8.76 5.03
CA LEU A 451 21.20 7.79 6.13
C LEU A 451 21.55 8.43 7.47
N ALA A 452 22.50 9.36 7.48
CA ALA A 452 22.87 10.09 8.70
C ALA A 452 21.71 10.94 9.24
N ARG A 453 21.04 11.71 8.36
CA ARG A 453 19.84 12.49 8.75
C ARG A 453 18.69 11.59 9.22
N TYR A 454 18.46 10.51 8.51
CA TYR A 454 17.41 9.55 8.87
C TYR A 454 17.65 8.93 10.24
N ALA A 455 18.88 8.43 10.51
CA ALA A 455 19.25 7.84 11.79
C ALA A 455 19.06 8.83 12.93
N HIS A 456 19.58 10.07 12.77
CA HIS A 456 19.43 11.12 13.77
C HIS A 456 17.95 11.45 14.06
N ALA A 457 17.15 11.67 13.01
CA ALA A 457 15.72 11.97 13.19
C ALA A 457 14.95 10.81 13.81
N ARG A 458 15.23 9.56 13.37
CA ARG A 458 14.48 8.38 13.82
C ARG A 458 14.79 7.97 15.26
N TYR A 459 16.06 8.08 15.68
CA TYR A 459 16.50 7.60 17.00
C TYR A 459 16.84 8.73 17.98
N GLY A 460 16.98 9.97 17.54
CA GLY A 460 17.24 11.12 18.40
C GLY A 460 18.67 11.19 18.96
N VAL A 461 19.58 10.34 18.49
CA VAL A 461 20.98 10.26 18.93
C VAL A 461 21.92 10.18 17.73
N GLU A 462 23.17 10.60 17.93
CA GLU A 462 24.26 10.46 16.96
C GLU A 462 25.12 9.25 17.35
N ASP A 463 25.02 8.18 16.56
CA ASP A 463 25.81 6.96 16.75
C ASP A 463 26.16 6.33 15.39
N ALA A 464 27.43 6.16 15.12
CA ALA A 464 27.91 5.59 13.87
C ALA A 464 27.39 4.15 13.62
N ARG A 465 27.10 3.38 14.67
CA ARG A 465 26.56 2.02 14.56
C ARG A 465 25.16 2.02 13.94
N LEU A 466 24.33 3.02 14.26
CA LEU A 466 22.99 3.17 13.68
C LEU A 466 23.08 3.44 12.19
N VAL A 467 23.96 4.36 11.77
CA VAL A 467 24.18 4.65 10.34
C VAL A 467 24.75 3.43 9.62
N GLN A 468 25.69 2.71 10.25
CA GLN A 468 26.26 1.49 9.70
C GLN A 468 25.20 0.37 9.53
N ALA A 469 24.33 0.19 10.52
CA ALA A 469 23.21 -0.78 10.41
C ALA A 469 22.30 -0.47 9.22
N LEU A 470 21.90 0.80 9.06
CA LEU A 470 21.08 1.25 7.93
C LEU A 470 21.79 1.07 6.58
N SER A 471 23.10 1.33 6.52
CA SER A 471 23.89 1.10 5.30
C SER A 471 23.95 -0.38 4.92
N LEU A 472 24.13 -1.27 5.90
CA LEU A 472 24.10 -2.72 5.66
C LEU A 472 22.75 -3.17 5.08
N LEU A 473 21.62 -2.61 5.54
CA LEU A 473 20.30 -2.90 5.00
C LEU A 473 20.13 -2.36 3.58
N ALA A 474 20.57 -1.12 3.33
CA ALA A 474 20.52 -0.50 2.00
C ALA A 474 21.33 -1.30 0.96
N ASP A 475 22.44 -1.93 1.37
CA ASP A 475 23.30 -2.76 0.51
C ASP A 475 22.91 -4.24 0.46
N SER A 476 21.85 -4.66 1.18
CA SER A 476 21.40 -6.06 1.24
C SER A 476 19.92 -6.19 0.91
N VAL A 477 19.05 -6.18 1.90
CA VAL A 477 17.59 -6.42 1.72
C VAL A 477 16.91 -5.34 0.86
N TYR A 478 17.43 -4.12 0.84
CA TYR A 478 16.93 -3.03 0.01
C TYR A 478 17.67 -2.88 -1.33
N ASN A 479 18.45 -3.88 -1.73
CA ASN A 479 19.13 -3.93 -3.02
C ASN A 479 18.78 -5.24 -3.76
N PRO A 480 17.51 -5.43 -4.17
CA PRO A 480 17.07 -6.65 -4.82
C PRO A 480 17.70 -6.83 -6.19
N THR A 481 17.97 -8.10 -6.56
CA THR A 481 18.47 -8.50 -7.88
C THR A 481 17.62 -9.65 -8.40
N GLY A 482 16.90 -9.45 -9.50
CA GLY A 482 16.19 -10.52 -10.19
C GLY A 482 15.01 -11.14 -9.43
N MET A 483 14.39 -10.39 -8.50
CA MET A 483 13.26 -10.88 -7.71
C MET A 483 11.97 -10.95 -8.52
N ARG A 484 11.08 -11.85 -8.14
CA ARG A 484 9.79 -12.07 -8.81
C ARG A 484 8.71 -11.11 -8.33
N GLU A 485 8.22 -11.30 -7.10
CA GLU A 485 7.21 -10.47 -6.46
C GLU A 485 7.58 -10.25 -5.00
N GLY A 486 8.25 -9.15 -4.72
CA GLY A 486 8.71 -8.79 -3.39
C GLY A 486 9.96 -9.56 -2.92
N GLY A 487 10.32 -9.36 -1.68
CA GLY A 487 11.48 -9.95 -1.04
C GLY A 487 11.31 -11.42 -0.64
N LEU A 488 12.32 -11.96 0.02
CA LEU A 488 12.32 -13.34 0.49
C LEU A 488 11.39 -13.51 1.69
N GLU A 489 10.35 -14.33 1.54
CA GLU A 489 9.34 -14.57 2.56
C GLU A 489 9.84 -15.40 3.74
N ASN A 490 9.23 -15.20 4.91
CA ASN A 490 9.53 -15.96 6.13
C ASN A 490 8.94 -17.36 6.06
N ILE A 491 9.80 -18.38 5.94
CA ILE A 491 9.36 -19.77 5.79
C ILE A 491 8.61 -20.31 7.03
N LEU A 492 8.74 -19.68 8.18
CA LEU A 492 7.96 -20.01 9.39
C LEU A 492 6.45 -19.79 9.19
N CYS A 493 6.08 -18.94 8.23
CA CYS A 493 4.70 -18.66 7.87
C CYS A 493 4.15 -19.61 6.79
N ALA A 494 4.97 -20.44 6.18
CA ALA A 494 4.53 -21.32 5.12
C ALA A 494 3.50 -22.35 5.58
N ARG A 495 2.67 -22.81 4.62
CA ARG A 495 1.94 -24.07 4.84
C ARG A 495 2.96 -25.16 5.08
N PRO A 496 2.87 -25.94 6.18
CA PRO A 496 3.89 -26.87 6.59
C PRO A 496 4.20 -27.92 5.50
N SER A 497 5.46 -27.98 5.12
CA SER A 497 6.04 -29.04 4.26
C SER A 497 7.54 -29.03 4.47
N LEU A 498 8.18 -30.22 4.54
CA LEU A 498 9.64 -30.33 4.65
C LEU A 498 10.35 -29.75 3.41
N SER A 499 9.68 -29.75 2.24
CA SER A 499 10.20 -29.21 0.99
C SER A 499 9.77 -27.76 0.71
N ALA A 500 9.16 -27.05 1.70
CA ALA A 500 8.70 -25.69 1.49
C ALA A 500 9.86 -24.73 1.19
N GLN A 501 9.75 -23.98 0.08
CA GLN A 501 10.75 -23.01 -0.35
C GLN A 501 10.26 -21.56 -0.30
N ARG A 502 8.94 -21.36 -0.29
CA ARG A 502 8.25 -20.08 -0.26
C ARG A 502 6.91 -20.22 0.47
N VAL A 503 6.31 -19.11 0.82
CA VAL A 503 5.00 -19.07 1.48
C VAL A 503 3.91 -18.92 0.44
N SER A 504 3.96 -17.84 -0.35
CA SER A 504 2.96 -17.57 -1.39
C SER A 504 3.37 -18.08 -2.77
N THR A 505 2.39 -18.26 -3.64
CA THR A 505 2.56 -18.85 -4.98
C THR A 505 3.55 -18.10 -5.85
N TRP A 506 3.55 -16.77 -5.83
CA TRP A 506 4.34 -15.93 -6.73
C TRP A 506 5.66 -15.42 -6.14
N ALA A 507 5.92 -15.65 -4.87
CA ALA A 507 7.14 -15.21 -4.22
C ALA A 507 8.40 -15.90 -4.76
N SER A 508 9.54 -15.24 -4.58
CA SER A 508 10.83 -15.83 -4.87
C SER A 508 11.20 -16.89 -3.84
N SER A 509 11.83 -17.98 -4.31
CA SER A 509 12.41 -19.02 -3.44
C SER A 509 13.92 -18.85 -3.24
N THR A 510 14.56 -17.97 -4.01
CA THR A 510 16.02 -17.80 -4.03
C THR A 510 16.43 -16.57 -3.23
N PRO A 511 17.30 -16.71 -2.21
CA PRO A 511 17.88 -15.57 -1.51
C PRO A 511 18.68 -14.67 -2.47
N TYR A 512 18.54 -13.35 -2.35
CA TYR A 512 19.26 -12.35 -3.15
C TYR A 512 20.26 -11.54 -2.33
N TYR A 513 20.26 -11.73 -1.01
CA TYR A 513 21.17 -11.05 -0.08
C TYR A 513 21.85 -12.03 0.86
N THR A 514 22.90 -11.59 1.53
CA THR A 514 23.64 -12.38 2.52
C THR A 514 23.05 -12.12 3.91
N HIS A 515 22.42 -13.14 4.51
CA HIS A 515 21.77 -13.05 5.82
C HIS A 515 22.67 -12.53 6.95
N THR A 516 23.98 -12.77 6.91
CA THR A 516 24.93 -12.26 7.90
C THR A 516 24.96 -10.74 7.99
N ARG A 517 24.66 -10.02 6.90
CA ARG A 517 24.57 -8.55 6.91
C ARG A 517 23.38 -8.04 7.71
N VAL A 518 22.22 -8.74 7.58
CA VAL A 518 21.02 -8.41 8.37
C VAL A 518 21.26 -8.69 9.84
N GLU A 519 21.87 -9.83 10.17
CA GLU A 519 22.24 -10.15 11.56
C GLU A 519 23.24 -9.13 12.14
N GLN A 520 24.23 -8.71 11.37
CA GLN A 520 25.17 -7.66 11.79
C GLN A 520 24.44 -6.33 12.05
N ALA A 521 23.49 -5.95 11.18
CA ALA A 521 22.69 -4.75 11.38
C ALA A 521 21.85 -4.83 12.67
N ALA A 522 21.21 -5.98 12.93
CA ALA A 522 20.45 -6.21 14.15
C ALA A 522 21.32 -6.08 15.42
N ARG A 523 22.54 -6.67 15.42
CA ARG A 523 23.48 -6.57 16.54
C ARG A 523 23.98 -5.14 16.77
N LEU A 524 24.26 -4.39 15.70
CA LEU A 524 24.65 -2.97 15.80
C LEU A 524 23.51 -2.13 16.40
N LEU A 525 22.28 -2.36 15.95
CA LEU A 525 21.11 -1.67 16.48
C LEU A 525 20.88 -2.02 17.96
N LEU A 526 20.98 -3.29 18.34
CA LEU A 526 20.86 -3.74 19.73
C LEU A 526 21.91 -3.11 20.62
N ALA A 527 23.18 -3.07 20.18
CA ALA A 527 24.28 -2.47 20.95
C ALA A 527 24.09 -0.97 21.17
N ALA A 528 23.70 -0.21 20.11
CA ALA A 528 23.39 1.21 20.24
C ALA A 528 22.17 1.45 21.14
N GLY A 529 21.13 0.61 21.01
CA GLY A 529 19.92 0.68 21.83
C GLY A 529 20.17 0.51 23.32
N ARG A 530 21.08 -0.39 23.69
CA ARG A 530 21.50 -0.58 25.08
C ARG A 530 22.24 0.61 25.64
N GLU A 531 23.19 1.17 24.87
CA GLU A 531 24.01 2.29 25.29
C GLU A 531 23.20 3.57 25.46
N HIS A 532 22.28 3.84 24.54
CA HIS A 532 21.47 5.05 24.54
C HIS A 532 20.08 4.89 25.16
N HIS A 533 19.73 3.71 25.69
CA HIS A 533 18.41 3.42 26.29
C HIS A 533 17.23 3.71 25.36
N LEU A 534 17.31 3.24 24.10
CA LEU A 534 16.33 3.56 23.06
C LEU A 534 15.03 2.74 23.11
N ASP A 535 14.93 1.77 24.02
CA ASP A 535 13.76 0.87 24.15
C ASP A 535 12.44 1.59 24.49
N ALA A 536 12.50 2.84 24.95
CA ALA A 536 11.33 3.70 25.13
C ALA A 536 10.76 4.26 23.81
N LEU A 537 11.58 4.33 22.74
CA LEU A 537 11.17 4.92 21.47
C LEU A 537 10.37 3.90 20.61
N PRO A 538 9.15 4.25 20.16
CA PRO A 538 8.36 3.38 19.28
C PRO A 538 9.08 3.04 17.97
N THR A 539 9.80 3.99 17.38
CA THR A 539 10.61 3.82 16.17
C THR A 539 11.68 2.76 16.34
N PHE A 540 12.40 2.82 17.45
CA PHE A 540 13.46 1.86 17.77
C PHE A 540 12.89 0.47 18.06
N ARG A 541 11.80 0.36 18.83
CA ARG A 541 11.13 -0.93 19.10
C ARG A 541 10.69 -1.60 17.81
N TYR A 542 10.12 -0.82 16.88
CA TYR A 542 9.75 -1.36 15.57
C TYR A 542 10.96 -1.93 14.84
N ASP A 543 12.02 -1.13 14.66
CA ASP A 543 13.18 -1.53 13.86
C ASP A 543 13.92 -2.72 14.49
N LEU A 544 14.07 -2.75 15.82
CA LEU A 544 14.69 -3.88 16.49
C LEU A 544 13.86 -5.17 16.37
N ALA A 545 12.54 -5.07 16.53
CA ALA A 545 11.65 -6.21 16.38
C ALA A 545 11.66 -6.73 14.94
N ASP A 546 11.58 -5.85 13.94
CA ASP A 546 11.55 -6.25 12.53
C ASP A 546 12.88 -6.86 12.06
N LEU A 547 14.03 -6.29 12.46
CA LEU A 547 15.34 -6.84 12.16
C LEU A 547 15.55 -8.21 12.85
N THR A 548 15.17 -8.34 14.11
CA THR A 548 15.31 -9.60 14.84
C THR A 548 14.41 -10.69 14.25
N ARG A 549 13.16 -10.36 13.91
CA ARG A 549 12.23 -11.24 13.16
C ARG A 549 12.87 -11.71 11.84
N GLN A 550 13.49 -10.80 11.08
CA GLN A 550 14.13 -11.17 9.81
C GLN A 550 15.31 -12.12 10.03
N VAL A 551 16.12 -11.93 11.07
CA VAL A 551 17.21 -12.87 11.43
C VAL A 551 16.66 -14.26 11.75
N LEU A 552 15.56 -14.37 12.51
CA LEU A 552 14.92 -15.64 12.82
C LEU A 552 14.36 -16.31 11.55
N ALA A 553 13.75 -15.53 10.65
CA ALA A 553 13.28 -16.01 9.35
C ALA A 553 14.42 -16.58 8.49
N ASP A 554 15.57 -15.89 8.47
CA ASP A 554 16.74 -16.32 7.71
C ASP A 554 17.34 -17.62 8.29
N ARG A 555 17.34 -17.78 9.63
CA ARG A 555 17.80 -19.01 10.32
C ARG A 555 16.87 -20.20 10.08
N ALA A 556 15.58 -19.97 9.85
CA ALA A 556 14.60 -21.04 9.66
C ALA A 556 14.85 -21.84 8.35
N ARG A 557 15.33 -21.20 7.28
CA ARG A 557 15.52 -21.87 5.98
C ARG A 557 16.58 -22.98 5.99
N PRO A 558 17.81 -22.79 6.52
CA PRO A 558 18.75 -23.88 6.63
C PRO A 558 18.28 -24.98 7.59
N LEU A 559 17.56 -24.62 8.65
CA LEU A 559 17.03 -25.59 9.61
C LEU A 559 15.93 -26.47 8.99
N LEU A 560 15.06 -25.89 8.13
CA LEU A 560 14.05 -26.67 7.42
C LEU A 560 14.69 -27.67 6.43
N ARG A 561 15.77 -27.27 5.74
CA ARG A 561 16.52 -28.22 4.90
C ARG A 561 17.18 -29.34 5.70
N GLN A 562 17.63 -29.04 6.93
CA GLN A 562 18.17 -30.06 7.83
C GLN A 562 17.07 -31.03 8.26
N LEU A 563 15.89 -30.54 8.61
CA LEU A 563 14.72 -31.38 8.92
C LEU A 563 14.35 -32.32 7.75
N GLU A 564 14.37 -31.81 6.51
CA GLU A 564 14.15 -32.65 5.33
C GLU A 564 15.21 -33.74 5.20
N ALA A 565 16.50 -33.43 5.41
CA ALA A 565 17.60 -34.38 5.35
C ALA A 565 17.51 -35.44 6.46
N ASP A 566 17.19 -35.04 7.70
CA ASP A 566 17.00 -35.97 8.83
C ASP A 566 15.84 -36.94 8.57
N TYR A 567 14.74 -36.43 8.02
CA TYR A 567 13.58 -37.25 7.66
C TYR A 567 13.93 -38.28 6.58
N GLN A 568 14.66 -37.86 5.53
CA GLN A 568 15.12 -38.74 4.47
C GLN A 568 16.12 -39.79 4.98
N ALA A 569 17.04 -39.42 5.90
CA ALA A 569 17.99 -40.29 6.54
C ALA A 569 17.35 -41.22 7.59
N ARG A 570 16.06 -41.00 7.93
CA ARG A 570 15.33 -41.67 9.01
C ARG A 570 15.99 -41.52 10.38
N ASP A 571 16.69 -40.40 10.60
CA ASP A 571 17.27 -40.08 11.90
C ASP A 571 16.21 -39.45 12.82
N THR A 572 15.51 -40.31 13.57
CA THR A 572 14.43 -39.90 14.46
C THR A 572 14.90 -38.92 15.55
N ASN A 573 16.15 -39.09 16.05
CA ASN A 573 16.67 -38.24 17.13
C ASN A 573 17.03 -36.86 16.61
N ALA A 574 17.78 -36.76 15.50
CA ALA A 574 18.11 -35.52 14.87
C ALA A 574 16.84 -34.76 14.43
N PHE A 575 15.87 -35.46 13.83
CA PHE A 575 14.61 -34.86 13.40
C PHE A 575 13.82 -34.29 14.60
N ALA A 576 13.76 -35.01 15.72
CA ALA A 576 13.09 -34.54 16.95
C ALA A 576 13.77 -33.29 17.53
N GLN A 577 15.10 -33.25 17.56
CA GLN A 577 15.88 -32.11 18.03
C GLN A 577 15.62 -30.89 17.13
N HIS A 578 15.85 -30.99 15.81
CA HIS A 578 15.68 -29.88 14.88
C HIS A 578 14.23 -29.42 14.74
N SER A 579 13.23 -30.32 14.96
CA SER A 579 11.81 -29.94 15.08
C SER A 579 11.59 -29.01 16.27
N GLY A 580 12.16 -29.32 17.41
CA GLY A 580 12.11 -28.47 18.60
C GLY A 580 12.74 -27.11 18.37
N GLU A 581 13.91 -27.06 17.74
CA GLU A 581 14.62 -25.82 17.37
C GLU A 581 13.80 -24.96 16.35
N PHE A 582 13.18 -25.59 15.34
CA PHE A 582 12.34 -24.89 14.37
C PHE A 582 11.10 -24.26 15.02
N LEU A 583 10.42 -24.99 15.88
CA LEU A 583 9.26 -24.49 16.62
C LEU A 583 9.65 -23.37 17.60
N GLU A 584 10.87 -23.43 18.15
CA GLU A 584 11.39 -22.40 19.02
C GLU A 584 11.63 -21.08 18.28
N LEU A 585 12.08 -21.10 17.01
CA LEU A 585 12.18 -19.89 16.17
C LEU A 585 10.81 -19.20 16.02
N ILE A 586 9.71 -19.96 15.89
CA ILE A 586 8.36 -19.39 15.80
C ILE A 586 7.96 -18.74 17.13
N ARG A 587 8.27 -19.36 18.29
CA ARG A 587 7.99 -18.81 19.62
C ARG A 587 8.79 -17.52 19.86
N GLN A 588 10.09 -17.53 19.55
CA GLN A 588 10.94 -16.36 19.65
C GLN A 588 10.47 -15.23 18.75
N SER A 589 10.03 -15.53 17.53
CA SER A 589 9.42 -14.54 16.64
C SER A 589 8.17 -13.91 17.28
N ALA A 590 7.29 -14.73 17.87
CA ALA A 590 6.10 -14.22 18.55
C ALA A 590 6.46 -13.31 19.76
N ASP A 591 7.49 -13.68 20.54
CA ASP A 591 7.93 -12.91 21.71
C ASP A 591 8.58 -11.58 21.31
N VAL A 592 9.42 -11.59 20.29
CA VAL A 592 10.04 -10.37 19.72
C VAL A 592 8.97 -9.41 19.18
N LEU A 593 8.03 -9.91 18.39
CA LEU A 593 6.95 -9.12 17.81
C LEU A 593 6.00 -8.54 18.87
N ALA A 594 5.80 -9.23 20.01
CA ALA A 594 4.98 -8.73 21.12
C ALA A 594 5.54 -7.45 21.75
N THR A 595 6.82 -7.12 21.55
CA THR A 595 7.47 -5.95 22.13
C THR A 595 7.18 -4.64 21.41
N SER A 596 6.53 -4.68 20.24
CA SER A 596 6.24 -3.49 19.43
C SER A 596 4.76 -3.43 19.06
N GLU A 597 4.14 -2.28 19.28
CA GLU A 597 2.71 -2.00 18.99
C GLU A 597 2.30 -2.25 17.55
N PHE A 598 3.25 -2.21 16.62
CA PHE A 598 3.01 -2.37 15.18
C PHE A 598 2.86 -3.83 14.75
N PHE A 599 3.16 -4.77 15.64
CA PHE A 599 3.07 -6.22 15.38
C PHE A 599 2.05 -6.93 16.28
N LEU A 600 1.02 -6.20 16.73
CA LEU A 600 -0.06 -6.71 17.57
C LEU A 600 -1.36 -6.86 16.78
N LEU A 601 -1.86 -8.08 16.65
CA LEU A 601 -3.11 -8.36 15.93
C LEU A 601 -4.31 -7.65 16.57
N GLY A 602 -4.36 -7.56 17.89
CA GLY A 602 -5.47 -6.92 18.58
C GLY A 602 -5.62 -5.44 18.25
N ALA A 603 -4.54 -4.72 18.03
CA ALA A 603 -4.59 -3.33 17.57
C ALA A 603 -5.12 -3.23 16.12
N TYR A 604 -4.70 -4.16 15.27
CA TYR A 604 -5.13 -4.28 13.87
C TYR A 604 -6.63 -4.59 13.78
N GLU A 605 -7.10 -5.58 14.52
CA GLU A 605 -8.52 -5.96 14.62
C GLU A 605 -9.39 -4.85 15.19
N LYS A 606 -8.89 -4.14 16.22
CA LYS A 606 -9.60 -3.01 16.82
C LYS A 606 -9.89 -1.93 15.78
N GLY A 607 -8.91 -1.60 14.95
CA GLY A 607 -9.09 -0.60 13.88
C GLY A 607 -10.19 -0.99 12.89
N ALA A 608 -10.23 -2.25 12.44
CA ALA A 608 -11.28 -2.77 11.56
C ALA A 608 -12.66 -2.79 12.25
N ALA A 609 -12.71 -3.22 13.50
CA ALA A 609 -13.95 -3.22 14.29
C ALA A 609 -14.49 -1.78 14.49
N ASP A 610 -13.63 -0.81 14.78
CA ASP A 610 -14.03 0.59 14.96
C ASP A 610 -14.65 1.19 13.68
N ARG A 611 -14.23 0.77 12.50
CA ARG A 611 -14.85 1.15 11.22
C ARG A 611 -16.30 0.67 11.11
N ALA A 612 -16.60 -0.54 11.60
CA ALA A 612 -17.96 -1.10 11.58
C ALA A 612 -18.92 -0.40 12.59
N GLY A 613 -18.41 0.44 13.51
CA GLY A 613 -19.19 1.12 14.54
C GLY A 613 -19.48 0.24 15.74
N ASP A 614 -20.67 0.37 16.35
CA ASP A 614 -21.00 -0.30 17.60
C ASP A 614 -21.79 -1.61 17.45
N ASN A 615 -22.24 -1.92 16.23
CA ASN A 615 -22.99 -3.14 15.97
C ASN A 615 -22.10 -4.39 16.10
N PRO A 616 -22.38 -5.34 17.00
CA PRO A 616 -21.52 -6.49 17.25
C PRO A 616 -21.36 -7.41 16.02
N GLN A 617 -22.40 -7.57 15.21
CA GLN A 617 -22.36 -8.42 14.02
C GLN A 617 -21.49 -7.79 12.93
N ALA A 618 -21.64 -6.48 12.69
CA ALA A 618 -20.81 -5.73 11.75
C ALA A 618 -19.33 -5.77 12.16
N ARG A 619 -19.04 -5.57 13.45
CA ARG A 619 -17.68 -5.68 14.01
C ARG A 619 -17.09 -7.07 13.79
N ALA A 620 -17.84 -8.12 14.11
CA ALA A 620 -17.41 -9.50 13.92
C ALA A 620 -17.14 -9.80 12.44
N GLN A 621 -18.00 -9.33 11.53
CA GLN A 621 -17.81 -9.51 10.08
C GLN A 621 -16.49 -8.89 9.61
N MET A 622 -16.20 -7.65 10.00
CA MET A 622 -14.95 -6.99 9.60
C MET A 622 -13.71 -7.72 10.16
N VAL A 623 -13.73 -8.15 11.41
CA VAL A 623 -12.61 -8.87 12.03
C VAL A 623 -12.39 -10.23 11.38
N GLN A 624 -13.46 -10.99 11.12
CA GLN A 624 -13.37 -12.29 10.46
C GLN A 624 -12.82 -12.19 9.03
N ALA A 625 -13.33 -11.22 8.26
CA ALA A 625 -12.84 -10.95 6.91
C ALA A 625 -11.35 -10.55 6.93
N LEU A 626 -10.95 -9.70 7.88
CA LEU A 626 -9.56 -9.28 8.04
C LEU A 626 -8.63 -10.44 8.39
N ARG A 627 -9.00 -11.28 9.37
CA ARG A 627 -8.22 -12.47 9.75
C ARG A 627 -8.06 -13.43 8.59
N ARG A 628 -9.12 -13.63 7.80
CA ARG A 628 -9.06 -14.45 6.59
C ARG A 628 -8.12 -13.84 5.55
N LEU A 629 -8.22 -12.54 5.26
CA LEU A 629 -7.35 -11.84 4.29
C LEU A 629 -5.86 -12.03 4.62
N ILE A 630 -5.46 -11.90 5.89
CA ILE A 630 -4.06 -11.94 6.32
C ILE A 630 -3.53 -13.35 6.64
N THR A 631 -4.31 -14.38 6.39
CA THR A 631 -3.94 -15.79 6.58
C THR A 631 -4.26 -16.58 5.31
N THR A 632 -5.37 -17.30 5.26
CA THR A 632 -5.74 -18.11 4.10
C THR A 632 -6.08 -17.28 2.86
N TRP A 633 -6.53 -16.04 3.02
CA TRP A 633 -7.00 -15.13 1.99
C TRP A 633 -8.26 -15.66 1.26
N ALA A 634 -8.21 -16.88 0.77
CA ALA A 634 -9.15 -17.50 -0.15
C ALA A 634 -9.54 -18.92 0.31
N PRO A 635 -10.48 -19.58 -0.36
CA PRO A 635 -10.78 -21.02 -0.13
C PRO A 635 -9.55 -21.92 -0.31
N ASP A 636 -9.60 -23.08 0.32
CA ASP A 636 -8.47 -24.01 0.52
C ASP A 636 -7.62 -24.36 -0.73
N ASN A 637 -8.17 -24.31 -1.93
CA ASN A 637 -7.48 -24.67 -3.20
C ASN A 637 -7.07 -23.46 -4.02
N SER A 638 -7.18 -22.26 -3.49
CA SER A 638 -6.81 -21.06 -4.23
C SER A 638 -5.29 -20.86 -4.24
N PRO A 639 -4.71 -20.38 -5.34
CA PRO A 639 -3.32 -19.94 -5.38
C PRO A 639 -3.04 -18.73 -4.48
N LEU A 640 -4.08 -18.08 -3.95
CA LEU A 640 -3.99 -16.95 -3.03
C LEU A 640 -3.81 -17.39 -1.56
N ASN A 641 -3.85 -18.70 -1.27
CA ASN A 641 -3.62 -19.16 0.10
C ASN A 641 -2.26 -18.69 0.61
N ASP A 642 -2.28 -18.15 1.85
CA ASP A 642 -1.13 -17.54 2.54
C ASP A 642 -0.46 -16.37 1.76
N TYR A 643 -1.13 -15.81 0.71
CA TYR A 643 -0.57 -14.71 -0.10
C TYR A 643 -0.23 -13.48 0.73
N ALA A 644 -1.10 -13.11 1.64
CA ALA A 644 -0.97 -11.92 2.49
C ALA A 644 -0.58 -12.27 3.94
N HIS A 645 0.15 -13.36 4.14
CA HIS A 645 0.56 -13.80 5.47
C HIS A 645 1.20 -12.66 6.28
N ARG A 646 0.60 -12.32 7.42
CA ARG A 646 1.07 -11.27 8.32
C ARG A 646 1.71 -11.89 9.56
N GLU A 647 2.85 -11.31 9.92
CA GLU A 647 3.62 -11.70 11.09
C GLU A 647 3.26 -10.80 12.28
N PHE A 648 2.12 -11.10 12.92
CA PHE A 648 1.80 -10.57 14.24
C PHE A 648 2.22 -11.55 15.34
N SER A 649 2.47 -11.06 16.54
CA SER A 649 2.77 -11.95 17.69
C SER A 649 1.74 -13.06 17.82
N GLU A 650 0.44 -12.72 17.70
CA GLU A 650 -0.65 -13.67 17.84
C GLU A 650 -0.80 -14.61 16.65
N THR A 651 -0.57 -14.15 15.40
CA THR A 651 -0.58 -15.08 14.25
C THR A 651 0.57 -16.07 14.32
N MET A 652 1.76 -15.64 14.77
CA MET A 652 2.87 -16.55 15.01
C MET A 652 2.49 -17.61 16.05
N ARG A 653 1.88 -17.21 17.17
CA ARG A 653 1.59 -18.08 18.32
C ARG A 653 0.36 -18.98 18.10
N HIS A 654 -0.71 -18.45 17.47
CA HIS A 654 -2.02 -19.11 17.41
C HIS A 654 -2.39 -19.64 16.01
N TYR A 655 -1.60 -19.32 14.97
CA TYR A 655 -1.83 -19.80 13.63
C TYR A 655 -0.63 -20.60 13.06
N TYR A 656 0.56 -19.98 12.99
CA TYR A 656 1.72 -20.64 12.37
C TYR A 656 2.32 -21.73 13.27
N LEU A 657 2.52 -21.48 14.56
CA LEU A 657 3.07 -22.46 15.51
C LEU A 657 2.24 -23.76 15.55
N PRO A 658 0.92 -23.76 15.77
CA PRO A 658 0.16 -25.00 15.82
C PRO A 658 0.13 -25.74 14.47
N ARG A 659 0.16 -25.06 13.33
CA ARG A 659 0.26 -25.70 12.00
C ARG A 659 1.54 -26.53 11.90
N TRP A 660 2.70 -25.93 12.19
CA TRP A 660 3.99 -26.61 12.15
C TRP A 660 4.11 -27.69 13.22
N GLN A 661 3.59 -27.46 14.43
CA GLN A 661 3.62 -28.44 15.50
C GLN A 661 2.92 -29.75 15.09
N VAL A 662 1.67 -29.66 14.64
CA VAL A 662 0.87 -30.81 14.21
C VAL A 662 1.57 -31.57 13.08
N TYR A 663 2.09 -30.85 12.09
CA TYR A 663 2.78 -31.42 10.94
C TYR A 663 4.07 -32.17 11.36
N LEU A 664 4.94 -31.54 12.15
CA LEU A 664 6.19 -32.11 12.59
C LEU A 664 5.99 -33.30 13.56
N ASP A 665 5.00 -33.22 14.45
CA ASP A 665 4.64 -34.35 15.33
C ASP A 665 4.18 -35.57 14.52
N ARG A 666 3.39 -35.36 13.48
CA ARG A 666 3.00 -36.45 12.56
C ARG A 666 4.22 -37.02 11.83
N LYS A 667 5.10 -36.21 11.27
CA LYS A 667 6.33 -36.69 10.60
C LYS A 667 7.23 -37.47 11.56
N LEU A 668 7.34 -37.03 12.78
CA LEU A 668 8.10 -37.77 13.84
C LEU A 668 7.44 -39.12 14.17
N ALA A 669 6.11 -39.17 14.24
CA ALA A 669 5.39 -40.43 14.45
C ALA A 669 5.57 -41.41 13.27
N GLU A 670 5.56 -40.90 12.02
CA GLU A 670 5.86 -41.71 10.83
C GLU A 670 7.26 -42.33 10.88
N LEU A 671 8.28 -41.56 11.29
CA LEU A 671 9.63 -42.06 11.49
C LEU A 671 9.71 -43.16 12.56
N LYS A 672 9.03 -42.97 13.71
CA LYS A 672 9.00 -43.92 14.84
C LYS A 672 8.30 -45.23 14.47
N ASN A 673 7.26 -45.17 13.66
CA ASN A 673 6.45 -46.33 13.26
C ASN A 673 6.98 -47.07 12.03
N GLY A 674 8.05 -46.59 11.40
CA GLY A 674 8.63 -47.19 10.20
C GLY A 674 7.73 -47.15 8.95
N ALA A 675 6.62 -46.43 8.99
CA ALA A 675 5.68 -46.30 7.90
C ALA A 675 6.17 -45.29 6.89
N ALA A 676 6.49 -45.71 5.66
CA ALA A 676 6.59 -44.82 4.51
C ALA A 676 5.17 -44.51 4.04
N THR A 677 4.56 -43.45 4.55
CA THR A 677 3.30 -42.97 4.01
C THR A 677 3.61 -42.21 2.72
N THR A 678 3.07 -42.69 1.60
CA THR A 678 3.02 -41.90 0.35
C THR A 678 2.14 -40.67 0.61
N ALA A 679 2.77 -39.53 0.85
CA ALA A 679 2.03 -38.27 0.96
C ALA A 679 1.34 -37.99 -0.37
N ALA A 680 0.02 -37.79 -0.32
CA ALA A 680 -0.71 -37.29 -1.48
C ALA A 680 -0.31 -35.82 -1.71
N THR A 681 0.51 -35.56 -2.71
CA THR A 681 0.83 -34.21 -3.14
C THR A 681 -0.22 -33.73 -4.11
N SER A 682 -0.96 -32.66 -3.78
CA SER A 682 -1.76 -31.94 -4.76
C SER A 682 -0.88 -30.90 -5.47
N SER A 683 -0.75 -30.98 -6.78
CA SER A 683 -0.15 -29.91 -7.54
C SER A 683 -1.24 -29.04 -8.17
N ALA A 684 -1.34 -27.80 -7.77
CA ALA A 684 -2.16 -26.83 -8.50
C ALA A 684 -1.26 -26.11 -9.52
N THR A 685 -1.64 -26.18 -10.79
CA THR A 685 -0.98 -25.41 -11.84
C THR A 685 -1.78 -24.14 -12.06
N VAL A 686 -1.19 -23.00 -11.80
CA VAL A 686 -1.81 -21.69 -12.01
C VAL A 686 -1.09 -20.98 -13.14
N THR A 687 -1.82 -20.54 -14.14
CA THR A 687 -1.29 -19.69 -15.19
C THR A 687 -1.51 -18.22 -14.84
N ASN A 688 -0.42 -17.49 -14.63
CA ASN A 688 -0.47 -16.05 -14.53
C ASN A 688 0.42 -15.46 -15.63
N ASN A 689 -0.16 -14.68 -16.52
CA ASN A 689 0.55 -14.02 -17.62
C ASN A 689 1.30 -14.97 -18.57
N GLY A 690 0.85 -16.23 -18.73
CA GLY A 690 1.44 -17.21 -19.63
C GLY A 690 2.56 -18.09 -19.03
N GLU A 691 2.90 -17.92 -17.75
CA GLU A 691 3.81 -18.81 -17.03
C GLU A 691 3.03 -19.78 -16.13
N ALA A 692 3.26 -21.08 -16.27
CA ALA A 692 2.71 -22.07 -15.37
C ALA A 692 3.50 -22.09 -14.05
N VAL A 693 2.83 -21.84 -12.94
CA VAL A 693 3.41 -21.94 -11.60
C VAL A 693 2.83 -23.17 -10.91
N SER A 694 3.68 -24.15 -10.64
CA SER A 694 3.30 -25.35 -9.88
C SER A 694 3.54 -25.14 -8.40
N THR A 695 2.49 -25.31 -7.58
CA THR A 695 2.61 -25.37 -6.12
C THR A 695 2.40 -26.82 -5.68
N THR A 696 3.37 -27.39 -4.98
CA THR A 696 3.22 -28.67 -4.29
C THR A 696 2.94 -28.40 -2.81
N ALA A 697 1.74 -28.73 -2.34
CA ALA A 697 1.41 -28.72 -0.93
C ALA A 697 1.04 -30.13 -0.48
N GLU A 698 1.58 -30.58 0.64
CA GLU A 698 1.11 -31.80 1.26
C GLU A 698 -0.28 -31.55 1.84
N MET A 699 -1.25 -32.45 1.55
CA MET A 699 -2.56 -32.38 2.17
C MET A 699 -2.48 -32.88 3.61
N ASP A 700 -2.89 -32.04 4.53
CA ASP A 700 -2.93 -32.35 5.97
C ASP A 700 -4.24 -31.83 6.58
N ASP A 701 -5.18 -32.74 6.83
CA ASP A 701 -6.51 -32.41 7.37
C ASP A 701 -6.42 -31.63 8.69
N ALA A 702 -5.44 -31.90 9.52
CA ALA A 702 -5.26 -31.22 10.80
C ALA A 702 -4.75 -29.78 10.62
N VAL A 703 -3.83 -29.56 9.68
CA VAL A 703 -3.37 -28.22 9.29
C VAL A 703 -4.52 -27.42 8.70
N ASP A 704 -5.30 -28.04 7.80
CA ASP A 704 -6.46 -27.41 7.16
C ASP A 704 -7.56 -27.07 8.16
N ALA A 705 -7.77 -27.90 9.19
CA ALA A 705 -8.71 -27.60 10.26
C ALA A 705 -8.30 -26.33 11.03
N ILE A 706 -7.01 -26.15 11.34
CA ILE A 706 -6.49 -24.95 12.00
C ILE A 706 -6.72 -23.73 11.11
N GLN A 707 -6.43 -23.83 9.81
CA GLN A 707 -6.60 -22.74 8.84
C GLN A 707 -8.07 -22.30 8.76
N ARG A 708 -8.99 -23.23 8.62
CA ARG A 708 -10.43 -22.93 8.54
C ARG A 708 -11.01 -22.35 9.84
N ALA A 709 -10.47 -22.74 10.98
CA ALA A 709 -10.96 -22.28 12.28
C ALA A 709 -10.45 -20.85 12.63
N PHE A 710 -9.27 -20.45 12.18
CA PHE A 710 -8.60 -19.24 12.65
C PHE A 710 -9.41 -17.94 12.48
N PRO A 711 -10.14 -17.66 11.37
CA PRO A 711 -10.91 -16.44 11.22
C PRO A 711 -11.96 -16.20 12.32
N THR A 712 -12.52 -17.28 12.89
CA THR A 712 -13.54 -17.22 13.95
C THR A 712 -13.04 -17.64 15.32
N ALA A 713 -11.77 -18.04 15.42
CA ALA A 713 -11.18 -18.54 16.66
C ALA A 713 -11.14 -17.45 17.75
N THR A 714 -11.34 -17.90 19.00
CA THR A 714 -11.18 -17.05 20.18
C THR A 714 -9.86 -17.36 20.85
N PHE A 715 -8.98 -16.35 20.95
CA PHE A 715 -7.71 -16.41 21.65
C PHE A 715 -7.37 -15.03 22.23
N PRO A 716 -6.47 -14.94 23.23
CA PRO A 716 -6.03 -13.66 23.75
C PRO A 716 -5.34 -12.82 22.66
N VAL A 717 -5.77 -11.56 22.50
CA VAL A 717 -5.14 -10.59 21.61
C VAL A 717 -4.50 -9.47 22.40
N LEU A 718 -3.33 -9.03 21.98
CA LEU A 718 -2.57 -7.95 22.59
C LEU A 718 -2.98 -6.62 21.94
N THR A 719 -3.24 -5.62 22.75
CA THR A 719 -3.49 -4.23 22.31
C THR A 719 -2.39 -3.26 22.72
N THR A 720 -1.48 -3.72 23.58
CA THR A 720 -0.30 -2.98 24.06
C THR A 720 0.92 -3.88 24.07
N PRO A 721 2.11 -3.34 23.77
CA PRO A 721 3.37 -4.11 23.80
C PRO A 721 3.60 -4.81 25.12
N GLN A 722 4.22 -5.98 25.06
CA GLN A 722 4.59 -6.79 26.22
C GLN A 722 6.09 -7.14 26.17
N GLY A 723 6.72 -7.15 27.34
CA GLY A 723 8.16 -7.43 27.45
C GLY A 723 9.05 -6.24 27.12
N ASN A 724 10.36 -6.49 27.15
CA ASN A 724 11.38 -5.51 26.81
C ASN A 724 12.04 -5.89 25.48
N SER A 725 12.06 -4.98 24.50
CA SER A 725 12.56 -5.24 23.16
C SER A 725 14.05 -5.57 23.11
N LEU A 726 14.87 -4.95 23.95
CA LEU A 726 16.30 -5.25 24.04
C LEU A 726 16.54 -6.66 24.57
N HIS A 727 15.79 -7.08 25.60
CA HIS A 727 15.91 -8.41 26.16
C HIS A 727 15.45 -9.50 25.20
N ALA A 728 14.29 -9.31 24.55
CA ALA A 728 13.76 -10.26 23.58
C ALA A 728 14.72 -10.43 22.38
N ALA A 729 15.24 -9.32 21.84
CA ALA A 729 16.22 -9.33 20.76
C ALA A 729 17.53 -10.02 21.20
N GLN A 730 18.01 -9.75 22.41
CA GLN A 730 19.20 -10.37 22.97
C GLN A 730 19.08 -11.89 23.01
N GLN A 731 17.96 -12.40 23.55
CA GLN A 731 17.71 -13.84 23.62
C GLN A 731 17.64 -14.46 22.20
N ALA A 732 16.90 -13.82 21.29
CA ALA A 732 16.74 -14.31 19.93
C ALA A 732 18.06 -14.29 19.11
N LEU A 733 18.94 -13.31 19.35
CA LEU A 733 20.24 -13.22 18.69
C LEU A 733 21.32 -14.07 19.35
N GLY A 734 21.06 -14.64 20.53
CA GLY A 734 22.02 -15.44 21.29
C GLY A 734 23.14 -14.62 21.92
N GLU A 735 22.82 -13.46 22.51
CA GLU A 735 23.76 -12.56 23.20
C GLU A 735 23.60 -12.57 24.72
#